data_d6e4839dab45bd87a34e3e82083f9049
#
_entry.id   d6e4839dab45bd87a34e3e82083f9049
#
_cell.length_a   1.000
_cell.length_b   1.000
_cell.length_c   1.000
_cell.angle_alpha   90.00
_cell.angle_beta   90.00
_cell.angle_gamma   90.00
#
_symmetry.space_group_name_H-M   'P 1'
#
loop_
_entity.id
_entity.type
_entity.pdbx_description
1 polymer ?
#
loop_
_entity_poly.entity_id
_entity_poly.type
_entity_poly.pdbx_seq_one_letter_code
_entity_poly.pdbx_strand_id
1 'polypeptide(L)'
;MRGFNFRKIRAAVIIATLAGSLLNAPTAEALFLKTPGVAWGHIYAGTSPVTTTTPREKFAVGTAKSSFNVTYNNFPEWAKKEVQGAVDIWSANFTSTVPISVDASWGRSSSWGILGSARPVNFFSSFAGAPDPSLWYASALANALSGKDLDRANSDIVIQVNSNAGWNKRGDGLPTTVEYDLVSVFLHEIAHGLGFLSNDAYDANFGVASLDQPTPFDAYAQTPDNLRLADLPTPSRELAVALTSTLVWSGQNAINANGGVKPKLYTPSRYEFGSSTSHLDEATFSNSGLNSVMTPNLEPGEIFKEPGPLLLAMLEDMRTKPPAGIATGLPQPPRNVQAFTADASALISFDPPVNLRTAQISEYIIRNIKTGVEKKATSSPAVVSGLKNGTSYTFSVVAKNVLGFSEPTLTKAVIPQAGWKSTILDSAADGKSVVSTTFNGKPAIAYTDSKNGDLKLATFDGKIWKKITVDGAGGAGGRTSNSINSTLSLCVNSSGTKQTLHIFYSDSADKDLRYAVFNGKGFTFEVVDGDGPQVNGYEDPVRVRTSSDVSVTSACVATASGVQVFYRDESQGVLLGAVKEKSSPWVYELVDGDRKTDGRSTGDVGFHLQAIFADSKVHLLYDSVVSVNQKNEISAGAVRVATRFGSDASAWSYQTLDVSTDEASVFGYDVALAKVNGDVMAAWLATSTAAFPKPDQIRWAMLSTPLTISRMTTENFGAPGAYLSIDGKTIVFNCQDRLCALDTSKKTDGQAAIRLVRSNQEAEPTQSAWISINKVKYLLATVSKKLALLKP
;
A
#
# COMPACT_ATOMS: atom_id res chain seq x y z
N MET A 1 5.29 -20.16 -3.99
CA MET A 1 5.13 -18.87 -3.28
C MET A 1 3.75 -18.34 -3.63
N ARG A 2 2.85 -18.23 -2.69
CA ARG A 2 1.49 -17.76 -2.96
C ARG A 2 1.49 -16.26 -2.78
N GLY A 3 0.97 -15.52 -3.78
CA GLY A 3 0.99 -14.08 -3.83
C GLY A 3 0.32 -13.42 -2.64
N PHE A 4 0.97 -12.45 -2.08
CA PHE A 4 0.37 -11.50 -1.16
C PHE A 4 -0.66 -10.68 -1.92
N ASN A 5 -1.86 -10.60 -1.41
CA ASN A 5 -2.98 -9.98 -2.08
C ASN A 5 -2.88 -8.43 -1.99
N PHE A 6 -2.15 -7.82 -2.93
CA PHE A 6 -2.05 -6.35 -3.08
C PHE A 6 -3.42 -5.63 -3.14
N ARG A 7 -4.50 -6.35 -3.44
CA ARG A 7 -5.86 -5.79 -3.38
C ARG A 7 -6.28 -5.35 -1.98
N LYS A 8 -5.81 -6.02 -0.91
CA LYS A 8 -6.15 -5.59 0.47
C LYS A 8 -5.49 -4.27 0.86
N ILE A 9 -4.36 -3.93 0.25
CA ILE A 9 -3.71 -2.63 0.45
C ILE A 9 -4.45 -1.51 -0.30
N ARG A 10 -5.12 -1.81 -1.41
CA ARG A 10 -5.90 -0.81 -2.19
C ARG A 10 -7.25 -0.44 -1.57
N ALA A 11 -7.88 -1.32 -0.79
CA ALA A 11 -9.25 -1.15 -0.30
C ALA A 11 -9.41 -0.18 0.87
N ALA A 12 -8.35 0.43 1.32
CA ALA A 12 -8.37 1.17 2.57
C ALA A 12 -8.20 2.69 2.43
N VAL A 13 -8.44 3.26 1.27
CA VAL A 13 -8.63 4.71 1.10
C VAL A 13 -10.13 4.95 0.86
N ILE A 14 -10.93 4.99 1.91
CA ILE A 14 -12.31 5.48 1.86
C ILE A 14 -12.40 6.73 2.71
N ILE A 15 -12.75 7.80 2.04
CA ILE A 15 -12.97 9.17 2.50
C ILE A 15 -14.31 9.26 3.22
N ALA A 16 -14.32 9.86 4.41
CA ALA A 16 -15.54 10.35 5.03
C ALA A 16 -15.88 11.75 4.48
N THR A 17 -16.98 11.86 3.76
CA THR A 17 -17.57 13.15 3.35
C THR A 17 -18.39 13.73 4.48
N LEU A 18 -18.10 14.96 4.88
CA LEU A 18 -18.91 15.80 5.76
C LEU A 18 -20.00 16.52 4.96
N ALA A 19 -21.26 16.35 5.38
CA ALA A 19 -22.36 17.24 5.06
C ALA A 19 -22.75 18.02 6.33
N GLY A 20 -22.95 19.31 6.17
CA GLY A 20 -22.89 20.30 7.20
C GLY A 20 -24.09 20.52 8.15
N SER A 21 -23.78 21.34 9.11
CA SER A 21 -24.55 22.25 9.97
C SER A 21 -25.41 21.68 11.09
N LEU A 22 -24.95 21.91 12.34
CA LEU A 22 -25.61 22.77 13.35
C LEU A 22 -24.86 22.71 14.69
N LEU A 23 -24.68 23.86 15.28
CA LEU A 23 -24.10 24.20 16.57
C LEU A 23 -24.23 23.14 17.68
N ASN A 24 -23.12 22.51 18.05
CA ASN A 24 -22.80 22.03 19.39
C ASN A 24 -21.28 22.03 19.54
N ALA A 25 -20.78 22.29 20.76
CA ALA A 25 -19.35 22.35 21.05
C ALA A 25 -18.57 21.19 20.42
N PRO A 26 -17.35 21.39 19.87
CA PRO A 26 -16.63 20.35 19.18
C PRO A 26 -16.23 19.29 20.20
N THR A 27 -16.89 18.11 20.12
CA THR A 27 -16.28 16.88 20.59
C THR A 27 -15.03 16.69 19.72
N ALA A 28 -13.85 16.61 20.32
CA ALA A 28 -12.63 16.32 19.60
C ALA A 28 -12.84 14.98 18.84
N GLU A 29 -13.03 15.06 17.52
CA GLU A 29 -13.14 13.86 16.68
C GLU A 29 -11.75 13.22 16.60
N ALA A 30 -11.72 11.90 16.79
CA ALA A 30 -10.49 11.13 16.64
C ALA A 30 -9.90 11.33 15.24
N LEU A 31 -8.64 11.74 15.18
CA LEU A 31 -7.94 11.83 13.91
C LEU A 31 -7.61 10.41 13.43
N PHE A 32 -8.34 9.96 12.40
CA PHE A 32 -8.10 8.65 11.82
C PHE A 32 -6.91 8.73 10.86
N LEU A 33 -5.84 8.00 11.15
CA LEU A 33 -4.73 7.85 10.23
C LEU A 33 -4.56 6.38 9.87
N LYS A 34 -4.71 6.10 8.60
CA LYS A 34 -4.29 4.85 8.02
C LYS A 34 -2.80 4.93 7.74
N THR A 35 -2.02 4.25 8.54
CA THR A 35 -0.57 4.17 8.35
C THR A 35 -0.21 3.09 7.32
N PRO A 36 0.24 3.45 6.11
CA PRO A 36 0.98 2.52 5.29
C PRO A 36 2.34 2.27 5.96
N GLY A 37 2.71 1.01 6.15
CA GLY A 37 4.05 0.65 6.63
C GLY A 37 4.24 0.64 8.14
N VAL A 38 3.20 0.38 8.91
CA VAL A 38 3.33 0.10 10.34
C VAL A 38 4.27 -1.07 10.56
N ALA A 39 5.23 -0.89 11.45
CA ALA A 39 6.10 -1.97 11.88
C ALA A 39 5.26 -3.17 12.36
N TRP A 40 5.66 -4.35 11.95
CA TRP A 40 5.13 -5.59 12.48
C TRP A 40 5.98 -6.01 13.68
N GLY A 41 5.34 -6.43 14.76
CA GLY A 41 6.02 -7.21 15.79
C GLY A 41 6.15 -8.65 15.31
N HIS A 42 7.29 -9.29 15.59
CA HIS A 42 7.56 -10.67 15.19
C HIS A 42 8.11 -11.47 16.33
N ILE A 43 7.59 -12.69 16.51
CA ILE A 43 8.23 -13.70 17.35
C ILE A 43 8.99 -14.69 16.45
N TYR A 44 10.25 -14.92 16.78
CA TYR A 44 11.14 -15.81 16.03
C TYR A 44 11.30 -17.17 16.71
N ALA A 45 11.58 -18.16 15.87
CA ALA A 45 12.00 -19.48 16.30
C ALA A 45 13.39 -19.42 16.93
N GLY A 46 13.50 -19.66 18.21
CA GLY A 46 14.77 -19.83 18.91
C GLY A 46 15.46 -21.14 18.53
N THR A 47 16.71 -21.28 18.91
CA THR A 47 17.55 -22.43 18.56
C THR A 47 18.06 -23.23 19.76
N SER A 48 17.70 -22.86 20.99
CA SER A 48 18.16 -23.46 22.25
C SER A 48 17.03 -24.24 22.91
N PRO A 49 16.88 -25.57 22.63
CA PRO A 49 15.74 -26.33 23.11
C PRO A 49 15.59 -26.37 24.64
N VAL A 50 14.39 -26.15 25.13
CA VAL A 50 14.02 -26.25 26.53
C VAL A 50 13.65 -27.70 26.85
N THR A 51 14.36 -28.33 27.78
CA THR A 51 14.19 -29.75 28.12
C THR A 51 13.23 -30.02 29.29
N THR A 52 12.88 -28.99 30.08
CA THR A 52 12.02 -29.10 31.26
C THR A 52 10.82 -28.19 31.15
N THR A 53 9.80 -28.61 30.43
CA THR A 53 8.55 -27.87 30.32
C THR A 53 7.55 -28.38 31.31
N THR A 54 7.05 -27.50 32.20
CA THR A 54 5.87 -27.80 33.04
C THR A 54 4.62 -27.40 32.28
N PRO A 55 3.60 -28.26 32.17
CA PRO A 55 2.38 -27.95 31.44
C PRO A 55 1.71 -26.69 32.01
N ARG A 56 0.97 -26.00 31.11
CA ARG A 56 0.00 -25.02 31.61
C ARG A 56 -0.98 -25.74 32.48
N GLU A 57 -1.11 -25.33 33.74
CA GLU A 57 -2.29 -25.72 34.50
C GLU A 57 -3.53 -25.28 33.69
N LYS A 58 -4.58 -26.15 33.70
CA LYS A 58 -5.84 -25.81 33.02
C LYS A 58 -6.21 -24.38 33.40
N PHE A 59 -6.30 -23.52 32.39
CA PHE A 59 -6.46 -22.08 32.54
C PHE A 59 -7.38 -21.72 33.69
N ALA A 60 -6.83 -21.23 34.81
CA ALA A 60 -7.61 -20.53 35.81
C ALA A 60 -8.00 -19.19 35.14
N VAL A 61 -9.02 -19.26 34.29
CA VAL A 61 -9.52 -18.07 33.62
C VAL A 61 -10.16 -17.21 34.68
N GLY A 62 -9.50 -16.11 35.04
CA GLY A 62 -10.06 -15.08 35.89
C GLY A 62 -11.36 -14.53 35.25
N THR A 63 -12.13 -13.76 36.01
CA THR A 63 -13.30 -13.09 35.44
C THR A 63 -12.89 -12.24 34.23
N ALA A 64 -13.53 -12.46 33.07
CA ALA A 64 -13.25 -11.73 31.85
C ALA A 64 -13.46 -10.21 32.04
N LYS A 65 -12.45 -9.43 31.70
CA LYS A 65 -12.41 -7.94 31.71
C LYS A 65 -12.60 -7.35 30.33
N SER A 66 -12.51 -8.18 29.30
CA SER A 66 -12.77 -7.81 27.91
C SER A 66 -13.29 -9.01 27.12
N SER A 67 -13.76 -8.76 25.91
CA SER A 67 -14.13 -9.80 24.95
C SER A 67 -13.31 -9.66 23.68
N PHE A 68 -12.95 -10.79 23.07
CA PHE A 68 -12.26 -10.84 21.80
C PHE A 68 -13.10 -11.55 20.75
N ASN A 69 -13.16 -10.99 19.56
CA ASN A 69 -13.80 -11.58 18.38
C ASN A 69 -12.74 -11.93 17.34
N VAL A 70 -12.43 -13.22 17.18
CA VAL A 70 -11.38 -13.68 16.28
C VAL A 70 -11.99 -14.18 14.98
N THR A 71 -11.60 -13.57 13.86
CA THR A 71 -11.87 -14.06 12.52
C THR A 71 -10.70 -14.92 12.07
N TYR A 72 -10.98 -16.16 11.68
CA TYR A 72 -9.96 -17.13 11.29
C TYR A 72 -9.90 -17.31 9.78
N ASN A 73 -8.73 -17.05 9.18
CA ASN A 73 -8.48 -17.29 7.77
C ASN A 73 -7.54 -18.50 7.61
N ASN A 74 -8.03 -19.57 7.01
CA ASN A 74 -7.31 -20.82 6.75
C ASN A 74 -6.77 -21.57 7.98
N PHE A 75 -7.26 -21.32 9.19
CA PHE A 75 -6.85 -22.02 10.41
C PHE A 75 -7.39 -23.44 10.45
N PRO A 76 -6.55 -24.45 10.77
CA PRO A 76 -7.03 -25.80 11.09
C PRO A 76 -7.74 -25.81 12.46
N GLU A 77 -8.69 -26.72 12.66
CA GLU A 77 -9.53 -26.75 13.86
C GLU A 77 -8.73 -26.92 15.17
N TRP A 78 -7.64 -27.70 15.16
CA TRP A 78 -6.79 -27.83 16.33
C TRP A 78 -6.16 -26.48 16.74
N ALA A 79 -5.73 -25.68 15.77
CA ALA A 79 -5.09 -24.39 16.04
C ALA A 79 -6.09 -23.35 16.57
N LYS A 80 -7.34 -23.38 16.13
CA LYS A 80 -8.40 -22.50 16.66
C LYS A 80 -8.62 -22.73 18.16
N LYS A 81 -8.52 -23.98 18.62
CA LYS A 81 -8.65 -24.33 20.05
C LYS A 81 -7.49 -23.75 20.87
N GLU A 82 -6.27 -23.84 20.35
CA GLU A 82 -5.11 -23.25 21.02
C GLU A 82 -5.20 -21.72 21.07
N VAL A 83 -5.60 -21.07 19.96
CA VAL A 83 -5.82 -19.62 19.93
C VAL A 83 -6.85 -19.18 20.97
N GLN A 84 -7.94 -19.95 21.14
CA GLN A 84 -8.95 -19.64 22.14
C GLN A 84 -8.34 -19.62 23.57
N GLY A 85 -7.39 -20.50 23.86
CA GLY A 85 -6.67 -20.49 25.13
C GLY A 85 -5.91 -19.17 25.39
N ALA A 86 -5.22 -18.64 24.39
CA ALA A 86 -4.55 -17.33 24.50
C ALA A 86 -5.54 -16.17 24.64
N VAL A 87 -6.63 -16.22 23.89
CA VAL A 87 -7.73 -15.23 23.96
C VAL A 87 -8.37 -15.20 25.34
N ASP A 88 -8.64 -16.36 25.93
CA ASP A 88 -9.23 -16.45 27.28
C ASP A 88 -8.29 -15.85 28.36
N ILE A 89 -6.98 -16.09 28.23
CA ILE A 89 -5.96 -15.47 29.09
C ILE A 89 -5.98 -13.94 28.93
N TRP A 90 -5.98 -13.41 27.70
CA TRP A 90 -6.02 -11.97 27.48
C TRP A 90 -7.34 -11.32 27.92
N SER A 91 -8.47 -12.01 27.72
CA SER A 91 -9.77 -11.55 28.21
C SER A 91 -9.78 -11.32 29.71
N ALA A 92 -9.08 -12.13 30.49
CA ALA A 92 -8.95 -11.97 31.93
C ALA A 92 -7.96 -10.88 32.36
N ASN A 93 -7.01 -10.51 31.49
CA ASN A 93 -5.89 -9.64 31.85
C ASN A 93 -5.92 -8.25 31.25
N PHE A 94 -6.67 -8.03 30.18
CA PHE A 94 -6.79 -6.70 29.53
C PHE A 94 -8.21 -6.14 29.72
N THR A 95 -8.31 -4.91 30.23
CA THR A 95 -9.62 -4.27 30.47
C THR A 95 -10.08 -3.46 29.25
N SER A 96 -11.25 -3.81 28.71
CA SER A 96 -11.94 -3.05 27.67
C SER A 96 -13.44 -3.29 27.74
N THR A 97 -14.22 -2.23 27.66
CA THR A 97 -15.70 -2.31 27.52
C THR A 97 -16.10 -2.46 26.05
N VAL A 98 -15.17 -2.23 25.13
CA VAL A 98 -15.36 -2.42 23.70
C VAL A 98 -14.78 -3.78 23.31
N PRO A 99 -15.51 -4.64 22.58
CA PRO A 99 -14.97 -5.88 22.06
C PRO A 99 -13.74 -5.64 21.17
N ILE A 100 -12.72 -6.47 21.34
CA ILE A 100 -11.49 -6.38 20.54
C ILE A 100 -11.60 -7.36 19.37
N SER A 101 -11.51 -6.86 18.17
CA SER A 101 -11.61 -7.65 16.94
C SER A 101 -10.23 -8.01 16.40
N VAL A 102 -10.03 -9.30 16.09
CA VAL A 102 -8.76 -9.86 15.63
C VAL A 102 -8.97 -10.56 14.29
N ASP A 103 -8.21 -10.18 13.26
CA ASP A 103 -8.14 -10.89 11.98
C ASP A 103 -6.86 -11.75 11.98
N ALA A 104 -7.03 -13.06 12.13
CA ALA A 104 -5.94 -14.02 12.20
C ALA A 104 -5.84 -14.85 10.92
N SER A 105 -4.64 -14.93 10.34
CA SER A 105 -4.35 -15.65 9.11
C SER A 105 -3.32 -16.76 9.33
N TRP A 106 -3.62 -17.97 8.83
CA TRP A 106 -2.75 -19.13 8.83
C TRP A 106 -2.16 -19.32 7.44
N GLY A 107 -0.88 -19.02 7.28
CA GLY A 107 -0.22 -19.04 5.98
C GLY A 107 1.24 -19.45 6.08
N ARG A 108 1.85 -19.78 4.94
CA ARG A 108 3.28 -20.02 4.87
C ARG A 108 4.03 -18.70 5.02
N SER A 109 5.01 -18.66 5.93
CA SER A 109 6.04 -17.63 5.91
C SER A 109 7.19 -18.09 5.02
N SER A 110 7.76 -17.19 4.22
CA SER A 110 9.01 -17.46 3.51
C SER A 110 10.23 -17.36 4.43
N SER A 111 10.10 -16.71 5.57
CA SER A 111 11.13 -16.68 6.59
C SER A 111 11.00 -17.93 7.49
N TRP A 112 12.01 -18.76 7.51
CA TRP A 112 12.09 -19.95 8.36
C TRP A 112 12.07 -19.62 9.85
N GLY A 113 12.48 -18.40 10.20
CA GLY A 113 12.60 -17.97 11.58
C GLY A 113 11.34 -17.39 12.19
N ILE A 114 10.37 -16.90 11.43
CA ILE A 114 9.18 -16.25 11.99
C ILE A 114 8.12 -17.29 12.33
N LEU A 115 7.70 -17.32 13.60
CA LEU A 115 6.58 -18.14 14.09
C LEU A 115 5.24 -17.41 13.94
N GLY A 116 5.21 -16.14 14.29
CA GLY A 116 4.07 -15.26 14.23
C GLY A 116 4.46 -13.82 13.97
N SER A 117 3.47 -13.01 13.59
CA SER A 117 3.62 -11.57 13.41
C SER A 117 2.29 -10.88 13.70
N ALA A 118 2.33 -9.75 14.38
CA ALA A 118 1.14 -8.95 14.61
C ALA A 118 1.40 -7.44 14.55
N ARG A 119 0.32 -6.72 14.36
CA ARG A 119 0.27 -5.27 14.48
C ARG A 119 -1.14 -4.77 14.75
N PRO A 120 -1.32 -3.56 15.30
CA PRO A 120 -2.58 -2.85 15.21
C PRO A 120 -2.98 -2.62 13.75
N VAL A 121 -4.26 -2.64 13.44
CA VAL A 121 -4.73 -2.29 12.09
C VAL A 121 -4.62 -0.79 11.84
N ASN A 122 -5.00 0.01 12.85
CA ASN A 122 -4.93 1.46 12.80
C ASN A 122 -4.42 2.05 14.12
N PHE A 123 -4.05 3.34 14.06
CA PHE A 123 -3.73 4.13 15.24
C PHE A 123 -4.60 5.38 15.28
N PHE A 124 -4.90 5.86 16.48
CA PHE A 124 -5.73 7.03 16.72
C PHE A 124 -5.03 8.03 17.63
N SER A 125 -5.17 9.31 17.34
CA SER A 125 -4.72 10.38 18.23
C SER A 125 -5.86 11.36 18.51
N SER A 126 -5.72 12.20 19.51
CA SER A 126 -6.66 13.30 19.81
C SER A 126 -8.12 12.88 20.04
N PHE A 127 -8.39 11.61 20.33
CA PHE A 127 -9.73 11.13 20.67
C PHE A 127 -10.11 11.48 22.12
N ALA A 128 -11.41 11.52 22.41
CA ALA A 128 -11.90 11.78 23.77
C ALA A 128 -11.45 10.65 24.73
N GLY A 129 -10.68 11.01 25.75
CA GLY A 129 -10.11 10.07 26.70
C GLY A 129 -8.64 9.70 26.41
N ALA A 130 -8.03 10.23 25.34
CA ALA A 130 -6.60 10.06 25.09
C ALA A 130 -5.77 10.70 26.22
N PRO A 131 -4.92 9.92 26.95
CA PRO A 131 -4.09 10.47 28.04
C PRO A 131 -3.12 11.56 27.56
N ASP A 132 -2.55 11.40 26.38
CA ASP A 132 -1.79 12.43 25.68
C ASP A 132 -2.30 12.52 24.22
N PRO A 133 -3.02 13.60 23.85
CA PRO A 133 -3.61 13.72 22.51
C PRO A 133 -2.57 13.88 21.38
N SER A 134 -1.31 14.05 21.71
CA SER A 134 -0.23 14.13 20.73
C SER A 134 0.33 12.79 20.31
N LEU A 135 -0.02 11.72 21.01
CA LEU A 135 0.44 10.37 20.74
C LEU A 135 -0.58 9.55 19.94
N TRP A 136 -0.10 8.54 19.28
CA TRP A 136 -0.88 7.65 18.42
C TRP A 136 -1.10 6.29 19.10
N TYR A 137 -2.33 6.01 19.45
CA TYR A 137 -2.74 4.83 20.22
C TYR A 137 -3.21 3.72 19.27
N ALA A 138 -2.74 2.50 19.48
CA ALA A 138 -3.23 1.31 18.77
C ALA A 138 -4.75 1.18 18.88
N SER A 139 -5.44 0.70 17.83
CA SER A 139 -6.91 0.61 17.77
C SER A 139 -7.54 0.03 19.03
N ALA A 140 -7.09 -1.16 19.47
CA ALA A 140 -7.62 -1.83 20.65
C ALA A 140 -7.45 -0.99 21.92
N LEU A 141 -6.29 -0.34 22.09
CA LEU A 141 -6.02 0.51 23.24
C LEU A 141 -6.85 1.82 23.18
N ALA A 142 -6.95 2.44 22.02
CA ALA A 142 -7.75 3.65 21.81
C ALA A 142 -9.25 3.39 22.06
N ASN A 143 -9.77 2.25 21.59
CA ASN A 143 -11.14 1.81 21.85
C ASN A 143 -11.38 1.57 23.34
N ALA A 144 -10.44 0.90 24.02
CA ALA A 144 -10.53 0.66 25.47
C ALA A 144 -10.51 1.97 26.28
N LEU A 145 -9.73 2.97 25.88
CA LEU A 145 -9.61 4.27 26.53
C LEU A 145 -10.82 5.17 26.27
N SER A 146 -11.30 5.19 25.03
CA SER A 146 -12.47 6.02 24.64
C SER A 146 -13.80 5.43 25.10
N GLY A 147 -13.86 4.13 25.37
CA GLY A 147 -15.10 3.38 25.60
C GLY A 147 -15.99 3.27 24.36
N LYS A 148 -15.43 3.51 23.17
CA LYS A 148 -16.12 3.46 21.88
C LYS A 148 -15.25 2.75 20.87
N ASP A 149 -15.88 2.03 19.95
CA ASP A 149 -15.23 1.52 18.75
C ASP A 149 -15.05 2.67 17.76
N LEU A 150 -13.80 3.07 17.55
CA LEU A 150 -13.42 4.22 16.73
C LEU A 150 -13.34 3.87 15.23
N ASP A 151 -13.28 2.58 14.88
CA ASP A 151 -13.25 2.11 13.48
C ASP A 151 -14.02 0.79 13.30
N ARG A 152 -15.31 0.87 13.23
CA ARG A 152 -16.22 -0.29 13.06
C ARG A 152 -16.05 -1.02 11.73
N ALA A 153 -15.33 -0.44 10.79
CA ALA A 153 -15.16 -1.02 9.46
C ALA A 153 -13.98 -1.99 9.37
N ASN A 154 -13.04 -1.91 10.31
CA ASN A 154 -11.83 -2.72 10.31
C ASN A 154 -11.64 -3.43 11.66
N SER A 155 -10.89 -4.53 11.65
CA SER A 155 -10.45 -5.19 12.88
C SER A 155 -9.46 -4.31 13.64
N ASP A 156 -9.31 -4.54 14.96
CA ASP A 156 -8.33 -3.82 15.78
C ASP A 156 -6.92 -4.35 15.57
N ILE A 157 -6.81 -5.68 15.45
CA ILE A 157 -5.54 -6.40 15.40
C ILE A 157 -5.50 -7.31 14.18
N VAL A 158 -4.36 -7.37 13.51
CA VAL A 158 -4.09 -8.38 12.49
C VAL A 158 -2.93 -9.26 12.95
N ILE A 159 -3.10 -10.59 12.84
CA ILE A 159 -2.11 -11.60 13.21
C ILE A 159 -1.86 -12.53 12.03
N GLN A 160 -0.61 -12.85 11.77
CA GLN A 160 -0.20 -13.82 10.78
C GLN A 160 0.60 -14.93 11.47
N VAL A 161 0.24 -16.18 11.22
CA VAL A 161 0.91 -17.35 11.80
C VAL A 161 1.55 -18.19 10.71
N ASN A 162 2.80 -18.57 10.90
CA ASN A 162 3.53 -19.42 9.97
C ASN A 162 3.05 -20.87 10.04
N SER A 163 2.31 -21.31 9.04
CA SER A 163 1.79 -22.67 8.94
C SER A 163 2.87 -23.74 8.78
N ASN A 164 4.12 -23.37 8.45
CA ASN A 164 5.25 -24.29 8.23
C ASN A 164 6.09 -24.52 9.49
N ALA A 165 5.85 -23.84 10.59
CA ALA A 165 6.58 -24.05 11.81
C ALA A 165 6.23 -25.43 12.43
N GLY A 166 7.14 -25.95 13.21
CA GLY A 166 6.98 -27.24 13.90
C GLY A 166 6.06 -27.11 15.12
N TRP A 167 4.74 -27.00 14.89
CA TRP A 167 3.76 -26.81 15.96
C TRP A 167 3.49 -28.08 16.77
N ASN A 168 3.35 -27.93 18.07
CA ASN A 168 2.69 -28.95 18.90
C ASN A 168 1.19 -29.01 18.57
N LYS A 169 0.76 -30.08 17.90
CA LYS A 169 -0.63 -30.28 17.44
C LYS A 169 -1.44 -31.21 18.34
N ARG A 170 -0.85 -31.70 19.43
CA ARG A 170 -1.49 -32.70 20.29
C ARG A 170 -2.54 -32.12 21.25
N GLY A 171 -2.50 -30.81 21.47
CA GLY A 171 -3.41 -30.14 22.43
C GLY A 171 -3.11 -30.46 23.88
N ASP A 172 -1.92 -30.96 24.17
CA ASP A 172 -1.46 -31.33 25.54
C ASP A 172 -0.71 -30.17 26.24
N GLY A 173 -0.41 -29.10 25.50
CA GLY A 173 0.36 -27.95 26.00
C GLY A 173 1.81 -28.30 26.34
N LEU A 174 2.35 -29.40 25.79
CA LEU A 174 3.70 -29.92 26.04
C LEU A 174 4.47 -30.02 24.73
N PRO A 175 4.98 -28.92 24.17
CA PRO A 175 5.82 -28.97 22.99
C PRO A 175 7.11 -29.76 23.31
N THR A 176 7.56 -30.58 22.37
CA THR A 176 8.85 -31.25 22.46
C THR A 176 9.99 -30.28 22.17
N THR A 177 11.22 -30.71 22.36
CA THR A 177 12.44 -29.93 22.07
C THR A 177 12.63 -29.54 20.59
N VAL A 178 11.70 -29.89 19.72
CA VAL A 178 11.67 -29.52 18.29
C VAL A 178 10.34 -28.91 17.87
N GLU A 179 9.45 -28.65 18.83
CA GLU A 179 8.12 -28.12 18.57
C GLU A 179 7.93 -26.77 19.28
N TYR A 180 7.08 -25.94 18.73
CA TYR A 180 6.69 -24.64 19.29
C TYR A 180 5.23 -24.66 19.78
N ASP A 181 4.97 -23.84 20.78
CA ASP A 181 3.66 -23.70 21.40
C ASP A 181 2.87 -22.55 20.79
N LEU A 182 1.73 -22.85 20.16
CA LEU A 182 0.90 -21.85 19.47
C LEU A 182 0.24 -20.85 20.42
N VAL A 183 -0.13 -21.28 21.63
CA VAL A 183 -0.70 -20.38 22.66
C VAL A 183 0.31 -19.32 23.05
N SER A 184 1.59 -19.69 23.23
CA SER A 184 2.67 -18.75 23.54
C SER A 184 2.84 -17.71 22.44
N VAL A 185 2.82 -18.13 21.17
CA VAL A 185 2.86 -17.20 20.04
C VAL A 185 1.68 -16.24 20.07
N PHE A 186 0.46 -16.71 20.30
CA PHE A 186 -0.70 -15.82 20.36
C PHE A 186 -0.70 -14.89 21.57
N LEU A 187 -0.16 -15.33 22.71
CA LEU A 187 0.03 -14.45 23.87
C LEU A 187 0.94 -13.27 23.54
N HIS A 188 2.02 -13.55 22.81
CA HIS A 188 2.97 -12.56 22.35
C HIS A 188 2.36 -11.63 21.29
N GLU A 189 1.78 -12.19 20.23
CA GLU A 189 1.28 -11.41 19.09
C GLU A 189 0.10 -10.51 19.46
N ILE A 190 -0.80 -10.95 20.34
CA ILE A 190 -1.88 -10.10 20.84
C ILE A 190 -1.32 -8.89 21.58
N ALA A 191 -0.21 -9.00 22.32
CA ALA A 191 0.40 -7.86 23.00
C ALA A 191 0.87 -6.78 22.02
N HIS A 192 1.48 -7.17 20.89
CA HIS A 192 1.80 -6.22 19.82
C HIS A 192 0.54 -5.51 19.31
N GLY A 193 -0.53 -6.27 19.06
CA GLY A 193 -1.82 -5.73 18.66
C GLY A 193 -2.44 -4.77 19.65
N LEU A 194 -2.23 -4.99 20.96
CA LEU A 194 -2.69 -4.12 22.05
C LEU A 194 -1.84 -2.84 22.21
N GLY A 195 -0.76 -2.70 21.43
CA GLY A 195 0.07 -1.50 21.41
C GLY A 195 1.48 -1.67 21.97
N PHE A 196 1.91 -2.89 22.35
CA PHE A 196 3.30 -3.15 22.71
C PHE A 196 4.18 -3.16 21.45
N LEU A 197 4.33 -1.99 20.84
CA LEU A 197 4.97 -1.83 19.53
C LEU A 197 5.50 -0.42 19.36
N SER A 198 6.77 -0.28 18.96
CA SER A 198 7.32 0.98 18.49
C SER A 198 6.85 1.27 17.06
N ASN A 199 6.62 2.53 16.75
CA ASN A 199 6.29 2.97 15.39
C ASN A 199 7.51 3.55 14.66
N ASP A 200 8.70 3.12 15.06
CA ASP A 200 9.95 3.53 14.44
C ASP A 200 10.17 2.90 13.06
N ALA A 201 10.95 3.57 12.24
CA ALA A 201 11.43 3.08 10.96
C ALA A 201 12.94 3.31 10.84
N TYR A 202 13.68 2.30 10.44
CA TYR A 202 15.13 2.31 10.35
C TYR A 202 15.60 2.10 8.91
N ASP A 203 16.42 3.03 8.39
CA ASP A 203 17.09 2.90 7.10
C ASP A 203 18.55 2.53 7.30
N ALA A 204 18.87 1.24 7.09
CA ALA A 204 20.22 0.73 7.27
C ALA A 204 21.22 1.29 6.24
N ASN A 205 20.76 1.70 5.04
CA ASN A 205 21.65 2.21 4.00
C ASN A 205 22.17 3.62 4.31
N PHE A 206 21.37 4.40 5.04
CA PHE A 206 21.75 5.76 5.42
C PHE A 206 22.09 5.90 6.89
N GLY A 207 21.88 4.87 7.69
CA GLY A 207 22.06 4.91 9.15
C GLY A 207 21.17 6.00 9.78
N VAL A 208 19.92 6.12 9.33
CA VAL A 208 18.96 7.12 9.76
C VAL A 208 17.69 6.41 10.20
N ALA A 209 17.00 6.94 11.21
CA ALA A 209 15.69 6.43 11.61
C ALA A 209 14.66 7.54 11.70
N SER A 210 13.37 7.20 11.60
CA SER A 210 12.25 8.12 11.82
C SER A 210 11.24 7.58 12.83
N LEU A 211 10.54 8.52 13.46
CA LEU A 211 9.45 8.28 14.39
C LEU A 211 8.44 9.43 14.25
N ASP A 212 7.76 9.47 13.11
CA ASP A 212 6.89 10.60 12.75
C ASP A 212 5.56 10.58 13.50
N GLN A 213 5.15 9.42 14.01
CA GLN A 213 3.91 9.18 14.72
C GLN A 213 4.17 8.40 16.00
N PRO A 214 4.73 9.06 17.03
CA PRO A 214 5.11 8.37 18.25
C PRO A 214 3.88 7.79 18.96
N THR A 215 4.01 6.55 19.39
CA THR A 215 3.00 5.85 20.20
C THR A 215 3.23 6.10 21.70
N PRO A 216 2.30 5.72 22.58
CA PRO A 216 2.60 5.67 24.01
C PRO A 216 3.82 4.81 24.33
N PHE A 217 4.04 3.70 23.59
CA PHE A 217 5.21 2.87 23.73
C PHE A 217 6.50 3.68 23.53
N ASP A 218 6.57 4.45 22.43
CA ASP A 218 7.72 5.27 22.09
C ASP A 218 7.97 6.41 23.11
N ALA A 219 6.91 6.92 23.71
CA ALA A 219 7.00 7.96 24.70
C ALA A 219 7.49 7.46 26.08
N TYR A 220 7.34 6.17 26.37
CA TYR A 220 7.92 5.52 27.55
C TYR A 220 9.31 4.93 27.32
N ALA A 221 9.66 4.61 26.06
CA ALA A 221 11.00 4.16 25.69
C ALA A 221 11.99 5.33 25.73
N GLN A 222 13.11 5.15 26.42
CA GLN A 222 14.13 6.22 26.59
C GLN A 222 15.54 5.64 26.65
N THR A 223 16.51 6.49 26.38
CA THR A 223 17.93 6.18 26.62
C THR A 223 18.23 6.16 28.13
N PRO A 224 19.35 5.59 28.57
CA PRO A 224 19.73 5.58 29.99
C PRO A 224 19.85 6.96 30.62
N ASP A 225 20.15 8.00 29.85
CA ASP A 225 20.22 9.41 30.26
C ASP A 225 18.87 10.14 30.22
N ASN A 226 17.77 9.37 30.16
CA ASN A 226 16.36 9.82 30.21
C ASN A 226 15.86 10.61 29.00
N LEU A 227 16.49 10.45 27.85
CA LEU A 227 16.02 11.03 26.60
C LEU A 227 15.02 10.08 25.94
N ARG A 228 13.75 10.47 25.85
CA ARG A 228 12.70 9.65 25.23
C ARG A 228 12.90 9.52 23.72
N LEU A 229 12.56 8.36 23.14
CA LEU A 229 12.54 8.19 21.68
C LEU A 229 11.69 9.25 20.99
N ALA A 230 10.51 9.55 21.55
CA ALA A 230 9.59 10.55 21.02
C ALA A 230 10.15 11.99 21.00
N ASP A 231 11.24 12.28 21.72
CA ASP A 231 11.89 13.58 21.76
C ASP A 231 13.16 13.65 20.91
N LEU A 232 13.57 12.55 20.30
CA LEU A 232 14.73 12.53 19.42
C LEU A 232 14.40 13.14 18.06
N PRO A 233 15.40 13.75 17.39
CA PRO A 233 15.20 14.26 16.04
C PRO A 233 14.65 13.20 15.09
N THR A 234 13.64 13.53 14.30
CA THR A 234 13.06 12.63 13.31
C THR A 234 12.90 13.37 11.97
N PRO A 235 13.43 12.83 10.86
CA PRO A 235 14.37 11.72 10.77
C PRO A 235 15.80 12.11 11.21
N SER A 236 16.51 11.18 11.86
CA SER A 236 17.89 11.47 12.31
C SER A 236 18.79 10.24 12.48
N ARG A 237 20.10 10.50 12.52
CA ARG A 237 21.10 9.49 12.92
C ARG A 237 21.08 9.25 14.43
N GLU A 238 20.75 10.27 15.22
CA GLU A 238 20.63 10.17 16.66
C GLU A 238 19.56 9.16 17.05
N LEU A 239 18.41 9.19 16.38
CA LEU A 239 17.35 8.20 16.55
C LEU A 239 17.85 6.81 16.12
N ALA A 240 18.50 6.69 14.97
CA ALA A 240 19.07 5.41 14.50
C ALA A 240 20.06 4.82 15.51
N VAL A 241 20.91 5.65 16.10
CA VAL A 241 21.84 5.23 17.16
C VAL A 241 21.08 4.79 18.42
N ALA A 242 20.03 5.51 18.82
CA ALA A 242 19.23 5.12 19.98
C ALA A 242 18.57 3.75 19.79
N LEU A 243 18.02 3.47 18.60
CA LEU A 243 17.38 2.18 18.27
C LEU A 243 18.35 1.00 18.23
N THR A 244 19.64 1.25 18.12
CA THR A 244 20.71 0.23 18.12
C THR A 244 21.62 0.32 19.36
N SER A 245 21.18 1.07 20.37
CA SER A 245 21.85 1.25 21.66
C SER A 245 20.91 0.85 22.79
N THR A 246 21.40 0.91 24.03
CA THR A 246 20.54 0.56 25.19
C THR A 246 19.36 1.50 25.30
N LEU A 247 18.14 0.94 25.26
CA LEU A 247 16.89 1.60 25.62
C LEU A 247 16.28 0.95 26.85
N VAL A 248 15.60 1.75 27.64
CA VAL A 248 14.91 1.32 28.85
C VAL A 248 13.50 1.91 28.92
N TRP A 249 12.61 1.22 29.62
CA TRP A 249 11.25 1.69 29.86
C TRP A 249 11.15 2.61 31.07
N SER A 250 10.45 3.73 30.96
CA SER A 250 10.36 4.77 31.99
C SER A 250 9.06 4.76 32.80
N GLY A 251 8.11 3.89 32.50
CA GLY A 251 6.82 3.83 33.16
C GLY A 251 6.93 3.27 34.58
N GLN A 252 6.25 3.92 35.54
CA GLN A 252 6.42 3.60 36.97
C GLN A 252 5.83 2.25 37.37
N ASN A 253 4.72 1.83 36.71
CA ASN A 253 4.13 0.52 36.99
C ASN A 253 5.12 -0.58 36.59
N ALA A 254 5.72 -0.48 35.40
CA ALA A 254 6.71 -1.44 34.92
C ALA A 254 8.00 -1.44 35.77
N ILE A 255 8.47 -0.26 36.21
CA ILE A 255 9.63 -0.16 37.13
C ILE A 255 9.32 -0.92 38.42
N ASN A 256 8.13 -0.72 39.01
CA ASN A 256 7.72 -1.40 40.24
C ASN A 256 7.62 -2.94 40.02
N ALA A 257 7.03 -3.34 38.89
CA ALA A 257 6.91 -4.77 38.56
C ALA A 257 8.29 -5.42 38.27
N ASN A 258 9.29 -4.64 37.90
CA ASN A 258 10.67 -5.08 37.65
C ASN A 258 11.61 -4.83 38.84
N GLY A 259 11.08 -4.84 40.07
CA GLY A 259 11.89 -4.72 41.29
C GLY A 259 12.57 -3.34 41.48
N GLY A 260 11.99 -2.28 40.94
CA GLY A 260 12.52 -0.92 41.04
C GLY A 260 13.56 -0.53 39.96
N VAL A 261 13.82 -1.44 39.00
CA VAL A 261 14.77 -1.21 37.90
C VAL A 261 14.03 -0.94 36.61
N LYS A 262 14.46 0.04 35.83
CA LYS A 262 13.89 0.30 34.49
C LYS A 262 14.06 -0.92 33.59
N PRO A 263 12.96 -1.53 33.06
CA PRO A 263 13.06 -2.66 32.15
C PRO A 263 13.86 -2.30 30.88
N LYS A 264 14.74 -3.21 30.47
CA LYS A 264 15.56 -3.04 29.28
C LYS A 264 14.78 -3.53 28.04
N LEU A 265 14.81 -2.75 26.98
CA LEU A 265 14.24 -3.11 25.68
C LEU A 265 15.26 -3.80 24.80
N TYR A 266 14.78 -4.57 23.82
CA TYR A 266 15.64 -5.27 22.87
C TYR A 266 16.17 -4.31 21.82
N THR A 267 17.45 -4.02 21.88
CA THR A 267 18.16 -3.10 21.00
C THR A 267 19.52 -3.68 20.60
N PRO A 268 19.53 -4.68 19.70
CA PRO A 268 20.77 -5.26 19.22
C PRO A 268 21.61 -4.22 18.45
N SER A 269 22.92 -4.42 18.38
CA SER A 269 23.86 -3.51 17.70
C SER A 269 23.61 -3.36 16.20
N ARG A 270 22.91 -4.31 15.60
CA ARG A 270 22.33 -4.23 14.26
C ARG A 270 20.82 -4.21 14.40
N TYR A 271 20.17 -3.20 13.81
CA TYR A 271 18.72 -3.10 13.85
C TYR A 271 18.08 -4.34 13.20
N GLU A 272 17.18 -4.99 13.92
CA GLU A 272 16.42 -6.14 13.50
C GLU A 272 14.95 -5.71 13.35
N PHE A 273 14.52 -5.67 12.13
CA PHE A 273 13.18 -5.22 11.79
C PHE A 273 12.12 -6.15 12.39
N GLY A 274 11.10 -5.58 13.04
CA GLY A 274 10.04 -6.33 13.73
C GLY A 274 10.44 -6.86 15.10
N SER A 275 11.71 -6.73 15.51
CA SER A 275 12.19 -7.12 16.85
C SER A 275 12.76 -5.96 17.62
N SER A 276 13.68 -5.20 17.00
CA SER A 276 14.33 -4.07 17.69
C SER A 276 13.29 -3.11 18.26
N THR A 277 13.54 -2.61 19.45
CA THR A 277 12.70 -1.69 20.21
C THR A 277 11.40 -2.29 20.72
N SER A 278 10.68 -3.03 19.89
CA SER A 278 9.33 -3.56 20.17
C SER A 278 9.31 -4.84 21.05
N HIS A 279 10.42 -5.15 21.70
CA HIS A 279 10.55 -6.33 22.58
C HIS A 279 11.31 -6.00 23.86
N LEU A 280 11.19 -6.87 24.84
CA LEU A 280 12.05 -6.91 26.02
C LEU A 280 13.40 -7.53 25.66
N ASP A 281 14.47 -7.06 26.34
CA ASP A 281 15.84 -7.53 26.08
C ASP A 281 15.97 -9.05 26.30
N GLU A 282 16.30 -9.76 25.23
CA GLU A 282 16.44 -11.22 25.22
C GLU A 282 17.39 -11.72 26.32
N ALA A 283 18.59 -11.12 26.42
CA ALA A 283 19.60 -11.53 27.39
C ALA A 283 19.15 -11.34 28.85
N THR A 284 18.26 -10.38 29.09
CA THR A 284 17.76 -10.07 30.45
C THR A 284 16.54 -10.91 30.81
N PHE A 285 15.65 -11.20 29.85
CA PHE A 285 14.32 -11.70 30.14
C PHE A 285 14.02 -13.11 29.61
N SER A 286 14.81 -13.70 28.70
CA SER A 286 14.55 -15.04 28.13
C SER A 286 14.44 -16.16 29.19
N ASN A 287 15.11 -16.01 30.31
CA ASN A 287 15.05 -16.99 31.41
C ASN A 287 14.32 -16.46 32.67
N SER A 288 13.56 -15.38 32.52
CA SER A 288 12.89 -14.72 33.65
C SER A 288 11.53 -15.34 34.04
N GLY A 289 11.15 -16.46 33.41
CA GLY A 289 9.89 -17.14 33.66
C GLY A 289 8.68 -16.32 33.20
N LEU A 290 7.95 -15.69 34.11
CA LEU A 290 6.72 -14.96 33.78
C LEU A 290 6.94 -13.69 32.90
N ASN A 291 8.15 -13.16 32.83
CA ASN A 291 8.44 -11.93 32.09
C ASN A 291 9.06 -12.18 30.70
N SER A 292 9.10 -13.43 30.22
CA SER A 292 9.68 -13.79 28.92
C SER A 292 8.75 -13.57 27.73
N VAL A 293 7.47 -13.30 27.94
CA VAL A 293 6.46 -13.29 26.86
C VAL A 293 6.85 -12.34 25.72
N MET A 294 7.43 -11.19 26.03
CA MET A 294 7.80 -10.19 25.01
C MET A 294 9.29 -10.19 24.67
N THR A 295 10.02 -11.28 24.91
CA THR A 295 11.32 -11.48 24.26
C THR A 295 11.14 -11.84 22.78
N PRO A 296 12.09 -11.50 21.88
CA PRO A 296 11.89 -11.69 20.43
C PRO A 296 11.90 -13.14 19.97
N ASN A 297 12.36 -14.08 20.81
CA ASN A 297 12.45 -15.52 20.48
C ASN A 297 11.57 -16.37 21.37
N LEU A 298 11.01 -17.45 20.79
CA LEU A 298 10.41 -18.56 21.52
C LEU A 298 11.26 -19.80 21.24
N GLU A 299 11.80 -20.41 22.28
CA GLU A 299 12.62 -21.62 22.14
C GLU A 299 11.77 -22.88 21.91
N PRO A 300 12.25 -23.86 21.15
CA PRO A 300 11.55 -25.15 21.03
C PRO A 300 11.36 -25.78 22.41
N GLY A 301 10.15 -26.21 22.72
CA GLY A 301 9.81 -26.76 24.06
C GLY A 301 9.44 -25.68 25.09
N GLU A 302 9.63 -24.41 24.84
CA GLU A 302 9.24 -23.32 25.73
C GLU A 302 7.74 -23.04 25.67
N ILE A 303 7.17 -22.67 26.82
CA ILE A 303 5.77 -22.21 26.92
C ILE A 303 5.65 -20.94 27.76
N PHE A 304 4.90 -19.97 27.28
CA PHE A 304 4.44 -18.82 28.06
C PHE A 304 3.09 -19.14 28.69
N LYS A 305 2.97 -19.00 30.01
CA LYS A 305 1.75 -19.39 30.74
C LYS A 305 0.72 -18.28 30.82
N GLU A 306 1.18 -17.05 30.90
CA GLU A 306 0.38 -15.84 31.08
C GLU A 306 1.19 -14.63 30.60
N PRO A 307 0.61 -13.43 30.39
CA PRO A 307 1.34 -12.24 29.95
C PRO A 307 2.47 -11.79 30.88
N GLY A 308 2.37 -12.16 32.18
CA GLY A 308 3.32 -11.80 33.21
C GLY A 308 3.19 -10.37 33.73
N PRO A 309 3.68 -10.13 34.94
CA PRO A 309 3.45 -8.88 35.68
C PRO A 309 4.11 -7.69 35.01
N LEU A 310 5.27 -7.87 34.33
CA LEU A 310 5.98 -6.78 33.67
C LEU A 310 5.23 -6.29 32.45
N LEU A 311 4.82 -7.21 31.55
CA LEU A 311 4.06 -6.83 30.35
C LEU A 311 2.75 -6.12 30.71
N LEU A 312 2.00 -6.66 31.68
CA LEU A 312 0.76 -6.04 32.12
C LEU A 312 0.99 -4.66 32.72
N ALA A 313 2.07 -4.46 33.47
CA ALA A 313 2.43 -3.15 34.00
C ALA A 313 2.83 -2.14 32.91
N MET A 314 3.53 -2.59 31.85
CA MET A 314 3.86 -1.75 30.70
C MET A 314 2.60 -1.36 29.91
N LEU A 315 1.66 -2.28 29.71
CA LEU A 315 0.37 -1.96 29.09
C LEU A 315 -0.45 -0.97 29.93
N GLU A 316 -0.37 -1.06 31.27
CA GLU A 316 -1.05 -0.10 32.15
C GLU A 316 -0.36 1.26 32.15
N ASP A 317 0.98 1.32 32.05
CA ASP A 317 1.70 2.60 31.83
C ASP A 317 1.16 3.31 30.58
N MET A 318 0.97 2.59 29.47
CA MET A 318 0.46 3.16 28.20
C MET A 318 -0.98 3.72 28.28
N ARG A 319 -1.72 3.38 29.36
CA ARG A 319 -3.05 3.96 29.66
C ARG A 319 -2.97 5.28 30.39
N THR A 320 -1.78 5.73 30.74
CA THR A 320 -1.54 6.96 31.49
C THR A 320 -0.77 7.97 30.62
N LYS A 321 -0.74 9.20 31.05
CA LYS A 321 0.07 10.22 30.39
C LYS A 321 1.55 9.95 30.67
N PRO A 322 2.39 9.79 29.62
CA PRO A 322 3.82 9.65 29.82
C PRO A 322 4.45 10.86 30.53
N PRO A 323 5.57 10.69 31.24
CA PRO A 323 6.34 11.80 31.77
C PRO A 323 6.61 12.85 30.69
N ALA A 324 6.57 14.12 31.05
CA ALA A 324 6.87 15.20 30.11
C ALA A 324 8.30 15.05 29.57
N GLY A 325 8.45 15.18 28.25
CA GLY A 325 9.75 15.19 27.62
C GLY A 325 10.52 16.48 27.90
N ILE A 326 11.80 16.46 27.61
CA ILE A 326 12.68 17.62 27.76
C ILE A 326 12.55 18.50 26.50
N ALA A 327 11.51 19.32 26.44
CA ALA A 327 11.37 20.30 25.37
C ALA A 327 12.30 21.50 25.64
N THR A 328 13.30 21.70 24.80
CA THR A 328 14.35 22.70 25.02
C THR A 328 14.43 23.80 23.97
N GLY A 329 13.54 23.89 22.99
CA GLY A 329 13.69 24.91 21.95
C GLY A 329 12.51 25.11 20.99
N LEU A 330 12.64 26.16 20.17
CA LEU A 330 11.77 26.41 19.02
C LEU A 330 11.97 25.34 17.95
N PRO A 331 10.96 25.10 17.11
CA PRO A 331 11.10 24.16 15.99
C PRO A 331 12.22 24.60 15.03
N GLN A 332 12.86 23.65 14.39
CA GLN A 332 13.66 23.94 13.21
C GLN A 332 12.76 24.29 12.01
N PRO A 333 13.27 24.97 10.98
CA PRO A 333 12.51 25.28 9.78
C PRO A 333 12.05 24.00 9.05
N PRO A 334 10.84 24.00 8.44
CA PRO A 334 10.43 22.97 7.50
C PRO A 334 11.43 22.83 6.34
N ARG A 335 11.63 21.62 5.85
CA ARG A 335 12.61 21.30 4.80
C ARG A 335 11.91 21.04 3.47
N ASN A 336 12.65 21.06 2.37
CA ASN A 336 12.18 20.71 1.02
C ASN A 336 10.88 21.42 0.64
N VAL A 337 10.73 22.69 1.03
CA VAL A 337 9.50 23.44 0.82
C VAL A 337 9.34 23.80 -0.67
N GLN A 338 8.26 23.29 -1.28
CA GLN A 338 7.94 23.48 -2.68
C GLN A 338 6.52 24.00 -2.88
N ALA A 339 6.28 24.69 -3.99
CA ALA A 339 4.93 25.13 -4.39
C ALA A 339 4.61 24.68 -5.79
N PHE A 340 3.49 24.01 -6.00
CA PHE A 340 3.06 23.49 -7.26
C PHE A 340 1.84 24.24 -7.79
N THR A 341 1.83 24.47 -9.10
CA THR A 341 0.77 25.16 -9.81
C THR A 341 -0.55 24.41 -9.74
N ALA A 342 -1.64 25.14 -9.40
CA ALA A 342 -3.01 24.66 -9.42
C ALA A 342 -3.96 25.79 -9.87
N ASP A 343 -5.25 25.46 -10.12
CA ASP A 343 -6.26 26.43 -10.54
C ASP A 343 -6.65 27.35 -9.37
N ALA A 344 -6.48 28.65 -9.55
CA ALA A 344 -6.72 29.68 -8.54
C ALA A 344 -6.12 29.34 -7.16
N SER A 345 -5.06 28.52 -7.14
CA SER A 345 -4.48 27.95 -5.92
C SER A 345 -3.03 27.50 -6.14
N ALA A 346 -2.34 27.19 -5.04
CA ALA A 346 -1.05 26.51 -5.05
C ALA A 346 -1.09 25.36 -4.04
N LEU A 347 -0.47 24.21 -4.39
CA LEU A 347 -0.22 23.13 -3.46
C LEU A 347 1.18 23.33 -2.88
N ILE A 348 1.26 23.44 -1.56
CA ILE A 348 2.52 23.63 -0.84
C ILE A 348 2.90 22.29 -0.19
N SER A 349 4.03 21.75 -0.62
CA SER A 349 4.62 20.53 -0.06
C SER A 349 5.86 20.88 0.76
N PHE A 350 6.06 20.19 1.86
CA PHE A 350 7.22 20.34 2.72
C PHE A 350 7.44 19.09 3.56
N ASP A 351 8.69 18.88 3.95
CA ASP A 351 9.03 17.87 4.95
C ASP A 351 8.99 18.48 6.34
N PRO A 352 8.65 17.70 7.37
CA PRO A 352 8.77 18.12 8.75
C PRO A 352 10.19 18.64 9.07
N PRO A 353 10.34 19.58 9.99
CA PRO A 353 11.65 19.94 10.50
C PRO A 353 12.31 18.74 11.17
N VAL A 354 13.65 18.75 11.18
CA VAL A 354 14.39 17.85 12.07
C VAL A 354 14.07 18.23 13.50
N ASN A 355 13.61 17.28 14.30
CA ASN A 355 13.32 17.54 15.71
C ASN A 355 14.62 17.48 16.54
N LEU A 356 15.16 18.60 16.92
CA LEU A 356 16.34 18.71 17.76
C LEU A 356 15.93 18.95 19.23
N ARG A 357 15.38 17.94 19.89
CA ARG A 357 14.91 18.04 21.30
C ARG A 357 13.90 19.16 21.50
N THR A 358 13.04 19.41 20.48
CA THR A 358 12.00 20.44 20.57
C THR A 358 10.66 19.80 20.93
N ALA A 359 9.77 20.58 21.50
CA ALA A 359 8.39 20.15 21.67
C ALA A 359 7.78 19.80 20.31
N GLN A 360 6.83 18.86 20.31
CA GLN A 360 6.15 18.40 19.11
C GLN A 360 5.55 19.55 18.30
N ILE A 361 5.61 19.45 16.98
CA ILE A 361 5.00 20.41 16.07
C ILE A 361 3.47 20.29 16.20
N SER A 362 2.83 21.41 16.52
CA SER A 362 1.36 21.48 16.64
C SER A 362 0.66 21.89 15.36
N GLU A 363 1.29 22.73 14.56
CA GLU A 363 0.76 23.24 13.30
C GLU A 363 1.88 23.83 12.42
N TYR A 364 1.61 23.94 11.13
CA TYR A 364 2.40 24.71 10.17
C TYR A 364 1.62 25.93 9.73
N ILE A 365 2.30 27.06 9.53
CA ILE A 365 1.71 28.29 9.00
C ILE A 365 2.33 28.60 7.65
N ILE A 366 1.50 28.60 6.63
CA ILE A 366 1.86 28.94 5.25
C ILE A 366 1.40 30.35 4.98
N ARG A 367 2.34 31.28 4.75
CA ARG A 367 2.05 32.70 4.51
C ARG A 367 2.34 33.08 3.08
N ASN A 368 1.38 33.65 2.39
CA ASN A 368 1.59 34.28 1.10
C ASN A 368 2.36 35.60 1.29
N ILE A 369 3.59 35.67 0.80
CA ILE A 369 4.48 36.82 0.98
C ILE A 369 3.91 38.09 0.35
N LYS A 370 3.19 37.98 -0.77
CA LYS A 370 2.62 39.12 -1.50
C LYS A 370 1.41 39.73 -0.79
N THR A 371 0.55 38.90 -0.20
CA THR A 371 -0.72 39.37 0.37
C THR A 371 -0.75 39.34 1.89
N GLY A 372 0.20 38.69 2.54
CA GLY A 372 0.25 38.47 3.98
C GLY A 372 -0.78 37.47 4.51
N VAL A 373 -1.64 36.88 3.63
CA VAL A 373 -2.66 35.91 4.03
C VAL A 373 -2.02 34.61 4.47
N GLU A 374 -2.48 34.08 5.60
CA GLU A 374 -1.98 32.86 6.22
C GLU A 374 -2.97 31.71 6.09
N LYS A 375 -2.42 30.50 5.91
CA LYS A 375 -3.13 29.22 5.94
C LYS A 375 -2.48 28.31 6.98
N LYS A 376 -3.26 27.83 7.92
CA LYS A 376 -2.83 26.80 8.88
C LYS A 376 -2.96 25.42 8.27
N ALA A 377 -2.01 24.53 8.54
CA ALA A 377 -1.98 23.14 8.15
C ALA A 377 -1.42 22.29 9.29
N THR A 378 -1.89 21.04 9.41
CA THR A 378 -1.36 20.05 10.36
C THR A 378 -0.45 19.02 9.68
N SER A 379 -0.49 18.99 8.35
CA SER A 379 0.30 18.06 7.51
C SER A 379 0.66 18.69 6.17
N SER A 380 1.59 18.07 5.48
CA SER A 380 1.97 18.32 4.09
C SER A 380 1.37 17.22 3.21
N PRO A 381 0.96 17.54 1.97
CA PRO A 381 0.89 18.87 1.37
C PRO A 381 -0.37 19.64 1.77
N ALA A 382 -0.34 20.98 1.67
CA ALA A 382 -1.46 21.85 1.95
C ALA A 382 -1.85 22.73 0.75
N VAL A 383 -3.16 22.97 0.54
CA VAL A 383 -3.65 23.82 -0.56
C VAL A 383 -3.87 25.24 -0.07
N VAL A 384 -3.27 26.22 -0.75
CA VAL A 384 -3.55 27.66 -0.59
C VAL A 384 -4.43 28.10 -1.75
N SER A 385 -5.69 28.40 -1.48
CA SER A 385 -6.71 28.81 -2.46
C SER A 385 -6.88 30.35 -2.50
N GLY A 386 -7.70 30.83 -3.44
CA GLY A 386 -8.02 32.26 -3.59
C GLY A 386 -6.93 33.06 -4.31
N LEU A 387 -6.06 32.38 -5.07
CA LEU A 387 -5.02 33.02 -5.88
C LEU A 387 -5.55 33.40 -7.28
N LYS A 388 -4.94 34.41 -7.87
CA LYS A 388 -5.25 34.80 -9.26
C LYS A 388 -4.37 34.05 -10.24
N ASN A 389 -4.97 33.33 -11.17
CA ASN A 389 -4.23 32.67 -12.26
C ASN A 389 -3.40 33.69 -13.06
N GLY A 390 -2.21 33.28 -13.48
CA GLY A 390 -1.26 34.12 -14.19
C GLY A 390 -0.45 35.10 -13.32
N THR A 391 -0.68 35.12 -12.00
CA THR A 391 0.06 35.97 -11.07
C THR A 391 1.10 35.15 -10.32
N SER A 392 2.32 35.66 -10.18
CA SER A 392 3.39 35.00 -9.43
C SER A 392 3.23 35.20 -7.93
N TYR A 393 3.41 34.12 -7.16
CA TYR A 393 3.36 34.07 -5.71
C TYR A 393 4.55 33.31 -5.13
N THR A 394 5.00 33.75 -3.97
CA THR A 394 5.97 33.04 -3.11
C THR A 394 5.35 32.85 -1.75
N PHE A 395 5.60 31.71 -1.13
CA PHE A 395 5.09 31.39 0.19
C PHE A 395 6.24 31.18 1.18
N SER A 396 6.03 31.49 2.44
CA SER A 396 6.85 31.02 3.54
C SER A 396 6.10 29.96 4.33
N VAL A 397 6.84 28.97 4.83
CA VAL A 397 6.30 27.94 5.71
C VAL A 397 7.10 27.98 7.02
N VAL A 398 6.41 28.06 8.15
CA VAL A 398 6.97 27.95 9.49
C VAL A 398 6.31 26.79 10.23
N ALA A 399 7.07 26.08 11.03
CA ALA A 399 6.57 25.11 11.99
C ALA A 399 6.31 25.80 13.33
N LYS A 400 5.32 25.33 14.08
CA LYS A 400 4.97 25.87 15.42
C LYS A 400 4.91 24.74 16.43
N ASN A 401 5.48 24.97 17.60
CA ASN A 401 5.28 24.17 18.80
C ASN A 401 4.77 25.03 19.95
N VAL A 402 4.67 24.45 21.15
CA VAL A 402 4.20 25.19 22.35
C VAL A 402 5.09 26.37 22.77
N LEU A 403 6.39 26.38 22.34
CA LEU A 403 7.34 27.42 22.69
C LEU A 403 7.38 28.54 21.65
N GLY A 404 6.86 28.31 20.42
CA GLY A 404 6.84 29.36 19.39
C GLY A 404 6.99 28.82 17.97
N PHE A 405 7.54 29.67 17.11
CA PHE A 405 7.65 29.42 15.67
C PHE A 405 9.11 29.20 15.25
N SER A 406 9.29 28.38 14.23
CA SER A 406 10.57 28.25 13.53
C SER A 406 10.89 29.49 12.71
N GLU A 407 12.13 29.59 12.23
CA GLU A 407 12.46 30.43 11.10
C GLU A 407 11.68 29.98 9.85
N PRO A 408 11.34 30.92 8.95
CA PRO A 408 10.58 30.58 7.74
C PRO A 408 11.45 29.95 6.66
N THR A 409 10.93 28.94 5.97
CA THR A 409 11.49 28.45 4.69
C THR A 409 10.63 28.97 3.55
N LEU A 410 11.25 29.48 2.49
CA LEU A 410 10.56 30.03 1.33
C LEU A 410 10.42 29.02 0.21
N THR A 411 9.27 29.04 -0.50
CA THR A 411 9.13 28.36 -1.77
C THR A 411 9.83 29.12 -2.89
N LYS A 412 10.15 28.43 -3.99
CA LYS A 412 10.30 29.12 -5.28
C LYS A 412 8.97 29.77 -5.68
N ALA A 413 9.02 30.74 -6.59
CA ALA A 413 7.83 31.37 -7.13
C ALA A 413 6.97 30.38 -7.92
N VAL A 414 5.65 30.45 -7.73
CA VAL A 414 4.66 29.64 -8.46
C VAL A 414 3.63 30.56 -9.13
N ILE A 415 3.18 30.16 -10.31
CA ILE A 415 2.16 30.89 -11.08
C ILE A 415 0.94 29.97 -11.23
N PRO A 416 -0.14 30.21 -10.48
CA PRO A 416 -1.39 29.47 -10.65
C PRO A 416 -1.90 29.52 -12.09
N GLN A 417 -2.46 28.40 -12.57
CA GLN A 417 -2.99 28.26 -13.92
C GLN A 417 -4.33 27.54 -13.86
N ALA A 418 -5.20 27.88 -14.82
CA ALA A 418 -6.51 27.26 -14.92
C ALA A 418 -6.38 25.72 -15.03
N GLY A 419 -7.20 25.01 -14.27
CA GLY A 419 -7.32 23.57 -14.34
C GLY A 419 -7.97 23.10 -15.64
N TRP A 420 -7.92 21.80 -15.88
CA TRP A 420 -8.56 21.22 -17.05
C TRP A 420 -10.08 21.24 -16.92
N LYS A 421 -10.75 21.66 -17.98
CA LYS A 421 -12.22 21.68 -18.00
C LYS A 421 -12.78 20.26 -18.13
N SER A 422 -13.74 19.92 -17.27
CA SER A 422 -14.42 18.63 -17.31
C SER A 422 -15.77 18.71 -18.01
N THR A 423 -16.10 17.65 -18.76
CA THR A 423 -17.43 17.41 -19.31
C THR A 423 -17.82 15.98 -18.97
N ILE A 424 -18.96 15.79 -18.32
CA ILE A 424 -19.43 14.45 -17.96
C ILE A 424 -19.80 13.68 -19.22
N LEU A 425 -19.15 12.54 -19.41
CA LEU A 425 -19.44 11.61 -20.50
C LEU A 425 -20.57 10.66 -20.12
N ASP A 426 -20.49 10.09 -18.93
CA ASP A 426 -21.53 9.24 -18.37
C ASP A 426 -21.80 9.60 -16.90
N SER A 427 -23.00 10.03 -16.59
CA SER A 427 -23.42 10.36 -15.24
C SER A 427 -23.91 9.15 -14.44
N ALA A 428 -24.16 8.02 -15.12
CA ALA A 428 -24.64 6.80 -14.51
C ALA A 428 -23.51 5.83 -14.15
N ALA A 429 -22.29 6.04 -14.69
CA ALA A 429 -21.14 5.18 -14.45
C ALA A 429 -19.98 5.97 -13.89
N ASP A 430 -19.22 5.37 -13.00
CA ASP A 430 -18.04 5.96 -12.39
C ASP A 430 -16.77 5.83 -13.26
N GLY A 431 -16.69 4.79 -14.10
CA GLY A 431 -15.55 4.57 -14.98
C GLY A 431 -14.26 4.29 -14.22
N LYS A 432 -14.31 3.57 -13.10
CA LYS A 432 -13.11 3.24 -12.28
C LYS A 432 -12.02 2.55 -13.08
N SER A 433 -12.42 1.68 -14.02
CA SER A 433 -11.53 1.17 -15.05
C SER A 433 -12.00 1.72 -16.39
N VAL A 434 -11.10 2.34 -17.14
CA VAL A 434 -11.40 2.95 -18.43
C VAL A 434 -10.23 2.75 -19.40
N VAL A 435 -10.57 2.33 -20.61
CA VAL A 435 -9.61 2.20 -21.72
C VAL A 435 -10.22 2.76 -22.98
N SER A 436 -9.38 3.23 -23.90
CA SER A 436 -9.84 3.89 -25.12
C SER A 436 -9.03 3.47 -26.34
N THR A 437 -9.66 3.58 -27.48
CA THR A 437 -9.03 3.32 -28.76
C THR A 437 -9.73 4.11 -29.89
N THR A 438 -9.21 4.00 -31.10
CA THR A 438 -9.86 4.48 -32.31
C THR A 438 -10.49 3.29 -33.06
N PHE A 439 -11.79 3.33 -33.28
CA PHE A 439 -12.54 2.31 -34.01
C PHE A 439 -13.29 2.95 -35.19
N ASN A 440 -13.05 2.47 -36.42
CA ASN A 440 -13.58 3.06 -37.64
C ASN A 440 -13.31 4.57 -37.77
N GLY A 441 -12.09 4.99 -37.41
CA GLY A 441 -11.66 6.39 -37.42
C GLY A 441 -12.30 7.29 -36.37
N LYS A 442 -13.04 6.72 -35.39
CA LYS A 442 -13.75 7.46 -34.35
C LYS A 442 -13.42 6.91 -32.97
N PRO A 443 -13.56 7.72 -31.91
CA PRO A 443 -13.29 7.28 -30.54
C PRO A 443 -14.22 6.15 -30.08
N ALA A 444 -13.64 5.16 -29.39
CA ALA A 444 -14.33 4.12 -28.65
C ALA A 444 -13.73 3.97 -27.25
N ILE A 445 -14.57 3.77 -26.24
CA ILE A 445 -14.20 3.73 -24.84
C ILE A 445 -14.90 2.52 -24.19
N ALA A 446 -14.12 1.63 -23.57
CA ALA A 446 -14.67 0.62 -22.66
C ALA A 446 -14.42 1.06 -21.21
N TYR A 447 -15.43 0.91 -20.35
CA TYR A 447 -15.38 1.39 -18.96
C TYR A 447 -16.32 0.60 -18.06
N THR A 448 -16.03 0.60 -16.77
CA THR A 448 -16.87 -0.04 -15.76
C THR A 448 -17.92 0.91 -15.19
N ASP A 449 -19.05 0.33 -14.82
CA ASP A 449 -20.08 0.93 -13.98
C ASP A 449 -20.13 0.13 -12.68
N SER A 450 -19.33 0.55 -11.69
CA SER A 450 -19.18 -0.21 -10.43
C SER A 450 -20.48 -0.30 -9.63
N LYS A 451 -21.43 0.63 -9.85
CA LYS A 451 -22.68 0.65 -9.14
C LYS A 451 -23.59 -0.51 -9.57
N ASN A 452 -23.59 -0.80 -10.87
CA ASN A 452 -24.42 -1.85 -11.46
C ASN A 452 -23.63 -3.14 -11.73
N GLY A 453 -22.31 -3.10 -11.59
CA GLY A 453 -21.42 -4.22 -11.92
C GLY A 453 -21.29 -4.46 -13.43
N ASP A 454 -21.48 -3.44 -14.25
CA ASP A 454 -21.53 -3.54 -15.71
C ASP A 454 -20.20 -3.13 -16.37
N LEU A 455 -19.85 -3.82 -17.44
CA LEU A 455 -18.93 -3.35 -18.47
C LEU A 455 -19.73 -2.61 -19.55
N LYS A 456 -19.34 -1.39 -19.85
CA LYS A 456 -19.95 -0.54 -20.86
C LYS A 456 -19.00 -0.21 -22.01
N LEU A 457 -19.57 -0.03 -23.20
CA LEU A 457 -18.89 0.50 -24.37
C LEU A 457 -19.56 1.81 -24.82
N ALA A 458 -18.80 2.90 -24.93
CA ALA A 458 -19.24 4.11 -25.61
C ALA A 458 -18.52 4.29 -26.93
N THR A 459 -19.26 4.49 -28.01
CA THR A 459 -18.73 4.80 -29.35
C THR A 459 -19.23 6.17 -29.81
N PHE A 460 -18.35 6.98 -30.40
CA PHE A 460 -18.70 8.29 -30.91
C PHE A 460 -19.01 8.21 -32.41
N ASP A 461 -20.18 8.69 -32.84
CA ASP A 461 -20.56 8.67 -34.27
C ASP A 461 -20.11 9.90 -35.05
N GLY A 462 -19.47 10.87 -34.37
CA GLY A 462 -19.05 12.17 -34.90
C GLY A 462 -19.88 13.33 -34.35
N LYS A 463 -21.03 13.02 -33.71
CA LYS A 463 -21.93 14.01 -33.10
C LYS A 463 -22.29 13.64 -31.66
N ILE A 464 -22.67 12.40 -31.41
CA ILE A 464 -23.13 11.89 -30.11
C ILE A 464 -22.40 10.63 -29.72
N TRP A 465 -22.37 10.38 -28.42
CA TRP A 465 -21.92 9.13 -27.83
C TRP A 465 -23.06 8.13 -27.74
N LYS A 466 -22.85 6.94 -28.33
CA LYS A 466 -23.74 5.79 -28.14
C LYS A 466 -23.14 4.91 -27.05
N LYS A 467 -23.89 4.62 -26.00
CA LYS A 467 -23.49 3.81 -24.86
C LYS A 467 -24.27 2.50 -24.85
N ILE A 468 -23.55 1.39 -24.64
CA ILE A 468 -24.12 0.04 -24.66
C ILE A 468 -23.54 -0.71 -23.45
N THR A 469 -24.38 -1.45 -22.72
CA THR A 469 -23.88 -2.44 -21.76
C THR A 469 -23.36 -3.64 -22.54
N VAL A 470 -22.12 -4.00 -22.31
CA VAL A 470 -21.43 -5.11 -22.97
C VAL A 470 -21.70 -6.40 -22.21
N ASP A 471 -21.35 -6.42 -20.92
CA ASP A 471 -21.50 -7.57 -20.03
C ASP A 471 -21.74 -7.11 -18.59
N GLY A 472 -22.16 -8.01 -17.70
CA GLY A 472 -22.41 -7.72 -16.30
C GLY A 472 -23.55 -8.54 -15.72
N ALA A 473 -23.99 -8.17 -14.52
CA ALA A 473 -25.00 -8.91 -13.77
C ALA A 473 -26.31 -9.13 -14.54
N GLY A 474 -26.75 -10.39 -14.63
CA GLY A 474 -27.99 -10.80 -15.30
C GLY A 474 -27.89 -11.04 -16.80
N GLY A 475 -26.69 -11.23 -17.33
CA GLY A 475 -26.46 -11.46 -18.76
C GLY A 475 -26.95 -12.82 -19.27
N ALA A 476 -27.33 -12.84 -20.56
CA ALA A 476 -27.64 -14.04 -21.32
C ALA A 476 -26.79 -14.07 -22.60
N GLY A 477 -26.72 -15.24 -23.28
CA GLY A 477 -26.01 -15.34 -24.55
C GLY A 477 -24.48 -15.26 -24.43
N GLY A 478 -23.88 -15.95 -23.45
CA GLY A 478 -22.45 -16.00 -23.20
C GLY A 478 -21.92 -14.90 -22.27
N ARG A 479 -22.79 -14.02 -21.78
CA ARG A 479 -22.49 -13.02 -20.75
C ARG A 479 -22.35 -13.65 -19.37
N THR A 480 -21.59 -12.99 -18.49
CA THR A 480 -21.56 -13.41 -17.08
C THR A 480 -22.79 -12.93 -16.31
N SER A 481 -23.10 -13.63 -15.21
CA SER A 481 -24.08 -13.15 -14.22
C SER A 481 -23.42 -12.32 -13.10
N ASN A 482 -22.09 -12.22 -13.08
CA ASN A 482 -21.32 -11.57 -12.03
C ASN A 482 -21.03 -10.10 -12.34
N SER A 483 -20.64 -9.37 -11.31
CA SER A 483 -20.21 -7.97 -11.47
C SER A 483 -18.82 -7.87 -12.09
N ILE A 484 -18.66 -6.95 -13.04
CA ILE A 484 -17.38 -6.61 -13.67
C ILE A 484 -16.78 -5.41 -12.94
N ASN A 485 -15.75 -5.64 -12.16
CA ASN A 485 -15.07 -4.60 -11.35
C ASN A 485 -13.53 -4.60 -11.52
N SER A 486 -13.05 -5.07 -12.67
CA SER A 486 -11.62 -5.33 -12.90
C SER A 486 -10.96 -4.37 -13.87
N THR A 487 -9.66 -4.56 -14.07
CA THR A 487 -8.89 -3.92 -15.12
C THR A 487 -9.40 -4.36 -16.50
N LEU A 488 -9.38 -3.41 -17.43
CA LEU A 488 -9.84 -3.60 -18.80
C LEU A 488 -8.65 -3.50 -19.75
N SER A 489 -8.70 -4.23 -20.86
CA SER A 489 -7.86 -3.92 -22.03
C SER A 489 -8.69 -3.91 -23.32
N LEU A 490 -8.26 -3.09 -24.26
CA LEU A 490 -9.02 -2.77 -25.47
C LEU A 490 -8.08 -2.60 -26.64
N CYS A 491 -8.29 -3.39 -27.68
CA CYS A 491 -7.54 -3.29 -28.92
C CYS A 491 -8.44 -3.46 -30.15
N VAL A 492 -7.95 -3.02 -31.30
CA VAL A 492 -8.68 -3.04 -32.57
C VAL A 492 -7.89 -3.84 -33.59
N ASN A 493 -8.53 -4.83 -34.17
CA ASN A 493 -7.98 -5.55 -35.33
C ASN A 493 -8.64 -5.03 -36.61
N SER A 494 -7.86 -4.99 -37.68
CA SER A 494 -8.28 -4.54 -39.01
C SER A 494 -8.08 -5.66 -40.03
N SER A 495 -9.14 -6.06 -40.69
CA SER A 495 -9.09 -6.98 -41.86
C SER A 495 -9.64 -6.25 -43.08
N GLY A 496 -8.72 -5.74 -43.90
CA GLY A 496 -9.06 -4.81 -44.98
C GLY A 496 -9.69 -3.53 -44.44
N THR A 497 -10.88 -3.18 -44.92
CA THR A 497 -11.64 -2.01 -44.44
C THR A 497 -12.51 -2.28 -43.20
N LYS A 498 -12.63 -3.52 -42.77
CA LYS A 498 -13.44 -3.91 -41.60
C LYS A 498 -12.59 -3.93 -40.35
N GLN A 499 -13.06 -3.29 -39.31
CA GLN A 499 -12.47 -3.34 -37.99
C GLN A 499 -13.36 -4.14 -37.03
N THR A 500 -12.71 -4.82 -36.10
CA THR A 500 -13.33 -5.44 -34.93
C THR A 500 -12.68 -4.89 -33.67
N LEU A 501 -13.48 -4.67 -32.66
CA LEU A 501 -13.05 -4.17 -31.36
C LEU A 501 -13.03 -5.33 -30.37
N HIS A 502 -11.92 -5.51 -29.70
CA HIS A 502 -11.65 -6.62 -28.79
C HIS A 502 -11.52 -6.05 -27.38
N ILE A 503 -12.38 -6.53 -26.47
CA ILE A 503 -12.43 -6.09 -25.08
C ILE A 503 -12.11 -7.28 -24.20
N PHE A 504 -11.07 -7.15 -23.36
CA PHE A 504 -10.75 -8.13 -22.34
C PHE A 504 -11.08 -7.52 -20.97
N TYR A 505 -11.66 -8.32 -20.14
CA TYR A 505 -12.14 -7.94 -18.81
C TYR A 505 -12.17 -9.17 -17.92
N SER A 506 -12.26 -8.97 -16.62
CA SER A 506 -12.21 -10.09 -15.68
C SER A 506 -13.51 -10.22 -14.92
N ASP A 507 -13.93 -11.47 -14.76
CA ASP A 507 -14.94 -11.89 -13.82
C ASP A 507 -14.23 -12.31 -12.52
N SER A 508 -14.25 -11.45 -11.53
CA SER A 508 -13.52 -11.69 -10.28
C SER A 508 -14.19 -12.70 -9.36
N ALA A 509 -15.47 -13.05 -9.59
CA ALA A 509 -16.18 -14.07 -8.83
C ALA A 509 -15.78 -15.47 -9.29
N ASP A 510 -15.76 -15.69 -10.63
CA ASP A 510 -15.33 -16.93 -11.24
C ASP A 510 -13.80 -16.99 -11.45
N LYS A 511 -13.12 -15.81 -11.31
CA LYS A 511 -11.66 -15.66 -11.51
C LYS A 511 -11.20 -15.82 -12.96
N ASP A 512 -12.12 -15.62 -13.88
CA ASP A 512 -11.93 -15.79 -15.30
C ASP A 512 -11.40 -14.52 -15.99
N LEU A 513 -10.57 -14.71 -17.03
CA LEU A 513 -10.33 -13.72 -18.06
C LEU A 513 -11.33 -13.90 -19.19
N ARG A 514 -12.20 -12.94 -19.38
CA ARG A 514 -13.26 -12.94 -20.38
C ARG A 514 -12.92 -12.04 -21.56
N TYR A 515 -13.60 -12.29 -22.66
CA TYR A 515 -13.38 -11.64 -23.93
C TYR A 515 -14.68 -11.36 -24.65
N ALA A 516 -14.87 -10.11 -25.08
CA ALA A 516 -15.98 -9.70 -25.92
C ALA A 516 -15.47 -9.10 -27.23
N VAL A 517 -16.06 -9.50 -28.36
CA VAL A 517 -15.76 -8.94 -29.68
C VAL A 517 -16.94 -8.15 -30.19
N PHE A 518 -16.69 -6.90 -30.57
CA PHE A 518 -17.68 -6.01 -31.19
C PHE A 518 -17.37 -5.81 -32.67
N ASN A 519 -18.29 -6.19 -33.56
CA ASN A 519 -18.15 -6.07 -35.00
C ASN A 519 -18.82 -4.82 -35.60
N GLY A 520 -19.23 -3.87 -34.74
CA GLY A 520 -20.00 -2.69 -35.13
C GLY A 520 -21.52 -2.86 -35.07
N LYS A 521 -22.01 -4.09 -34.87
CA LYS A 521 -23.45 -4.43 -34.80
C LYS A 521 -23.82 -5.17 -33.51
N GLY A 522 -23.02 -6.16 -33.13
CA GLY A 522 -23.27 -7.02 -32.00
C GLY A 522 -22.00 -7.55 -31.36
N PHE A 523 -22.17 -8.27 -30.25
CA PHE A 523 -21.08 -8.87 -29.49
C PHE A 523 -21.10 -10.39 -29.61
N THR A 524 -19.91 -10.97 -29.54
CA THR A 524 -19.70 -12.38 -29.20
C THR A 524 -18.82 -12.47 -27.96
N PHE A 525 -19.01 -13.50 -27.13
CA PHE A 525 -18.39 -13.65 -25.83
C PHE A 525 -17.66 -14.99 -25.73
N GLU A 526 -16.51 -15.01 -25.09
CA GLU A 526 -15.75 -16.23 -24.79
C GLU A 526 -15.04 -16.04 -23.43
N VAL A 527 -14.78 -17.14 -22.73
CA VAL A 527 -13.79 -17.21 -21.66
C VAL A 527 -12.45 -17.51 -22.29
N VAL A 528 -11.44 -16.67 -22.03
CA VAL A 528 -10.07 -16.91 -22.52
C VAL A 528 -9.40 -17.96 -21.64
N ASP A 529 -9.43 -17.74 -20.33
CA ASP A 529 -8.77 -18.60 -19.35
C ASP A 529 -9.42 -18.42 -17.95
N GLY A 530 -9.16 -19.36 -17.03
CA GLY A 530 -9.71 -19.39 -15.67
C GLY A 530 -10.64 -20.58 -15.44
N ASP A 531 -11.32 -21.08 -16.48
CA ASP A 531 -12.29 -22.18 -16.45
C ASP A 531 -11.73 -23.54 -16.94
N GLY A 532 -10.40 -23.67 -17.02
CA GLY A 532 -9.71 -24.89 -17.43
C GLY A 532 -9.45 -25.87 -16.27
N PRO A 533 -8.70 -26.94 -16.52
CA PRO A 533 -8.30 -27.88 -15.47
C PRO A 533 -7.27 -27.25 -14.53
N GLN A 534 -7.16 -27.80 -13.32
CA GLN A 534 -6.13 -27.39 -12.38
C GLN A 534 -4.74 -27.74 -12.90
N VAL A 535 -3.83 -26.77 -12.88
CA VAL A 535 -2.44 -26.90 -13.32
C VAL A 535 -1.51 -26.63 -12.13
N ASN A 536 -0.57 -27.55 -11.87
CA ASN A 536 0.42 -27.47 -10.80
C ASN A 536 1.79 -26.97 -11.30
N GLY A 537 1.77 -25.96 -12.14
CA GLY A 537 2.94 -25.40 -12.82
C GLY A 537 2.74 -25.42 -14.33
N TYR A 538 3.60 -24.73 -15.05
CA TYR A 538 3.53 -24.64 -16.49
C TYR A 538 4.72 -25.31 -17.13
N GLU A 539 4.46 -26.15 -18.15
CA GLU A 539 5.50 -26.69 -19.00
C GLU A 539 5.68 -25.78 -20.23
N ASP A 540 6.90 -25.45 -20.50
CA ASP A 540 7.27 -24.67 -21.68
C ASP A 540 7.57 -25.61 -22.86
N PRO A 541 7.19 -25.28 -24.13
CA PRO A 541 6.65 -23.97 -24.57
C PRO A 541 5.12 -23.91 -24.62
N VAL A 542 4.42 -25.02 -24.49
CA VAL A 542 2.97 -25.09 -24.71
C VAL A 542 2.26 -25.27 -23.37
N ARG A 543 1.31 -24.42 -23.14
CA ARG A 543 0.44 -24.42 -21.97
C ARG A 543 -1.02 -24.58 -22.40
N VAL A 544 -1.82 -25.18 -21.55
CA VAL A 544 -3.26 -25.31 -21.71
C VAL A 544 -3.99 -24.31 -20.80
N ARG A 545 -5.29 -24.13 -20.99
CA ARG A 545 -6.16 -23.35 -20.08
C ARG A 545 -6.02 -23.85 -18.64
N THR A 546 -6.20 -22.96 -17.70
CA THR A 546 -6.08 -23.24 -16.26
C THR A 546 -7.35 -22.86 -15.51
N SER A 547 -7.52 -23.41 -14.29
CA SER A 547 -8.50 -22.94 -13.30
C SER A 547 -7.90 -21.97 -12.30
N SER A 548 -6.72 -21.43 -12.56
CA SER A 548 -6.06 -20.44 -11.71
C SER A 548 -6.79 -19.09 -11.76
N ASP A 549 -6.55 -18.25 -10.75
CA ASP A 549 -7.03 -16.87 -10.76
C ASP A 549 -6.26 -16.04 -11.79
N VAL A 550 -6.90 -15.72 -12.90
CA VAL A 550 -6.38 -14.90 -14.00
C VAL A 550 -7.12 -13.56 -14.15
N SER A 551 -7.82 -13.16 -13.09
CA SER A 551 -8.72 -12.00 -13.08
C SER A 551 -8.06 -10.67 -12.70
N VAL A 552 -6.75 -10.63 -12.42
CA VAL A 552 -6.09 -9.47 -11.79
C VAL A 552 -5.72 -8.38 -12.77
N THR A 553 -5.03 -8.73 -13.86
CA THR A 553 -4.58 -7.75 -14.86
C THR A 553 -4.55 -8.36 -16.25
N SER A 554 -4.78 -7.53 -17.25
CA SER A 554 -4.63 -7.91 -18.65
C SER A 554 -4.21 -6.73 -19.51
N ALA A 555 -3.50 -7.02 -20.61
CA ALA A 555 -3.18 -6.05 -21.65
C ALA A 555 -3.24 -6.72 -23.02
N CYS A 556 -3.85 -6.08 -24.01
CA CYS A 556 -3.98 -6.65 -25.34
C CYS A 556 -3.29 -5.83 -26.43
N VAL A 557 -2.88 -6.53 -27.47
CA VAL A 557 -2.48 -5.94 -28.74
C VAL A 557 -3.16 -6.65 -29.89
N ALA A 558 -3.38 -5.92 -30.98
CA ALA A 558 -3.85 -6.51 -32.24
C ALA A 558 -2.77 -6.36 -33.30
N THR A 559 -2.55 -7.44 -34.05
CA THR A 559 -1.63 -7.51 -35.16
C THR A 559 -2.36 -7.87 -36.45
N ALA A 560 -1.70 -7.93 -37.59
CA ALA A 560 -2.33 -8.30 -38.87
C ALA A 560 -2.88 -9.74 -38.85
N SER A 561 -2.31 -10.62 -38.04
CA SER A 561 -2.70 -12.04 -37.95
C SER A 561 -3.84 -12.29 -36.96
N GLY A 562 -3.96 -11.48 -35.90
CA GLY A 562 -4.95 -11.74 -34.88
C GLY A 562 -4.85 -10.80 -33.68
N VAL A 563 -5.35 -11.27 -32.55
CA VAL A 563 -5.31 -10.57 -31.27
C VAL A 563 -4.50 -11.37 -30.27
N GLN A 564 -3.73 -10.65 -29.44
CA GLN A 564 -2.96 -11.24 -28.36
C GLN A 564 -3.36 -10.55 -27.06
N VAL A 565 -3.53 -11.33 -26.01
CA VAL A 565 -3.78 -10.83 -24.66
C VAL A 565 -2.74 -11.41 -23.71
N PHE A 566 -2.21 -10.58 -22.84
CA PHE A 566 -1.26 -10.92 -21.80
C PHE A 566 -1.90 -10.68 -20.46
N TYR A 567 -1.67 -11.57 -19.51
CA TYR A 567 -2.35 -11.55 -18.22
C TYR A 567 -1.56 -12.32 -17.18
N ARG A 568 -1.82 -12.02 -15.91
CA ARG A 568 -1.16 -12.67 -14.79
C ARG A 568 -1.99 -13.84 -14.27
N ASP A 569 -1.32 -14.96 -14.00
CA ASP A 569 -1.81 -16.01 -13.10
C ASP A 569 -1.43 -15.66 -11.66
N GLU A 570 -2.41 -15.28 -10.86
CA GLU A 570 -2.21 -14.90 -9.46
C GLU A 570 -1.82 -16.11 -8.58
N SER A 571 -2.23 -17.31 -8.97
CA SER A 571 -1.97 -18.54 -8.21
C SER A 571 -0.52 -19.00 -8.34
N GLN A 572 0.09 -18.79 -9.51
CA GLN A 572 1.46 -19.22 -9.81
C GLN A 572 2.47 -18.08 -9.83
N GLY A 573 2.00 -16.81 -9.87
CA GLY A 573 2.86 -15.63 -9.94
C GLY A 573 3.56 -15.43 -11.29
N VAL A 574 2.97 -15.90 -12.38
CA VAL A 574 3.57 -15.88 -13.72
C VAL A 574 2.78 -15.01 -14.69
N LEU A 575 3.48 -14.50 -15.71
CA LEU A 575 2.90 -13.76 -16.82
C LEU A 575 2.61 -14.72 -17.98
N LEU A 576 1.36 -14.76 -18.38
CA LEU A 576 0.84 -15.63 -19.42
C LEU A 576 0.44 -14.82 -20.65
N GLY A 577 0.38 -15.48 -21.79
CA GLY A 577 -0.15 -14.96 -23.03
C GLY A 577 -1.14 -15.91 -23.69
N ALA A 578 -2.11 -15.35 -24.38
CA ALA A 578 -2.99 -16.10 -25.27
C ALA A 578 -3.14 -15.38 -26.62
N VAL A 579 -3.03 -16.13 -27.69
CA VAL A 579 -3.10 -15.63 -29.07
C VAL A 579 -4.30 -16.26 -29.77
N LYS A 580 -5.07 -15.44 -30.46
CA LYS A 580 -6.19 -15.89 -31.30
C LYS A 580 -6.05 -15.34 -32.72
N GLU A 581 -5.82 -16.22 -33.66
CA GLU A 581 -5.77 -15.90 -35.06
C GLU A 581 -7.15 -16.12 -35.71
N LYS A 582 -7.79 -15.02 -36.17
CA LYS A 582 -9.13 -15.05 -36.83
C LYS A 582 -10.13 -15.93 -36.06
N SER A 583 -10.52 -17.08 -36.65
CA SER A 583 -11.50 -18.02 -36.08
C SER A 583 -10.84 -19.24 -35.43
N SER A 584 -9.52 -19.25 -35.26
CA SER A 584 -8.81 -20.35 -34.61
C SER A 584 -9.05 -20.38 -33.09
N PRO A 585 -8.88 -21.53 -32.44
CA PRO A 585 -8.86 -21.63 -31.00
C PRO A 585 -7.74 -20.75 -30.40
N TRP A 586 -7.83 -20.42 -29.12
CA TRP A 586 -6.78 -19.77 -28.39
C TRP A 586 -5.54 -20.66 -28.27
N VAL A 587 -4.37 -20.09 -28.52
CA VAL A 587 -3.06 -20.72 -28.29
C VAL A 587 -2.41 -20.00 -27.09
N TYR A 588 -1.97 -20.76 -26.10
CA TYR A 588 -1.47 -20.24 -24.85
C TYR A 588 0.05 -20.33 -24.75
N GLU A 589 0.65 -19.39 -24.05
CA GLU A 589 2.08 -19.34 -23.79
C GLU A 589 2.39 -18.86 -22.38
N LEU A 590 3.53 -19.30 -21.85
CA LEU A 590 4.16 -18.74 -20.67
C LEU A 590 5.15 -17.66 -21.13
N VAL A 591 4.93 -16.41 -20.67
CA VAL A 591 5.76 -15.27 -21.06
C VAL A 591 6.94 -15.11 -20.11
N ASP A 592 6.69 -14.96 -18.79
CA ASP A 592 7.75 -14.74 -17.79
C ASP A 592 7.35 -15.30 -16.41
N GLY A 593 8.33 -15.51 -15.52
CA GLY A 593 8.12 -15.92 -14.13
C GLY A 593 8.36 -17.41 -13.82
N ASP A 594 8.96 -18.19 -14.71
CA ASP A 594 9.14 -19.66 -14.56
C ASP A 594 10.55 -20.10 -14.15
N ARG A 595 11.41 -19.17 -13.79
CA ARG A 595 12.78 -19.43 -13.31
C ARG A 595 13.76 -20.03 -14.35
N LYS A 596 13.51 -19.91 -15.63
CA LYS A 596 14.44 -20.38 -16.64
C LYS A 596 15.62 -19.42 -16.88
N THR A 597 16.69 -19.95 -17.43
CA THR A 597 17.96 -19.22 -17.66
C THR A 597 17.98 -18.42 -18.97
N ASP A 598 16.85 -18.29 -19.63
CA ASP A 598 16.69 -17.61 -20.93
C ASP A 598 16.38 -16.10 -20.81
N GLY A 599 16.59 -15.51 -19.67
CA GLY A 599 16.33 -14.10 -19.36
C GLY A 599 14.99 -13.86 -18.63
N ARG A 600 14.21 -14.90 -18.37
CA ARG A 600 13.01 -14.84 -17.57
C ARG A 600 13.29 -14.54 -16.09
N SER A 601 12.28 -13.96 -15.40
CA SER A 601 12.36 -13.68 -13.98
C SER A 601 12.21 -14.95 -13.13
N THR A 602 12.82 -14.93 -11.96
CA THR A 602 12.69 -15.98 -10.95
C THR A 602 11.60 -15.71 -9.92
N GLY A 603 11.04 -14.49 -9.90
CA GLY A 603 10.03 -14.05 -8.94
C GLY A 603 8.65 -13.88 -9.56
N ASP A 604 7.72 -13.42 -8.74
CA ASP A 604 6.38 -13.01 -9.18
C ASP A 604 6.44 -11.86 -10.17
N VAL A 605 5.63 -11.90 -11.22
CA VAL A 605 5.64 -10.91 -12.31
C VAL A 605 4.23 -10.48 -12.71
N GLY A 606 4.09 -9.27 -13.25
CA GLY A 606 2.91 -8.83 -13.97
C GLY A 606 1.73 -8.38 -13.12
N PHE A 607 1.95 -7.89 -11.91
CA PHE A 607 0.88 -7.25 -11.11
C PHE A 607 0.35 -5.99 -11.81
N HIS A 608 1.23 -5.25 -12.48
CA HIS A 608 0.93 -4.14 -13.37
C HIS A 608 1.50 -4.46 -14.75
N LEU A 609 0.68 -4.33 -15.75
CA LEU A 609 1.00 -4.76 -17.10
C LEU A 609 0.42 -3.79 -18.12
N GLN A 610 1.24 -3.42 -19.09
CA GLN A 610 0.83 -2.70 -20.30
C GLN A 610 1.44 -3.36 -21.53
N ALA A 611 0.72 -3.29 -22.64
CA ALA A 611 1.15 -3.82 -23.92
C ALA A 611 0.94 -2.81 -25.05
N ILE A 612 1.89 -2.76 -25.99
CA ILE A 612 1.75 -1.97 -27.21
C ILE A 612 2.36 -2.71 -28.39
N PHE A 613 1.70 -2.61 -29.55
CA PHE A 613 2.29 -3.03 -30.81
C PHE A 613 2.84 -1.79 -31.53
N ALA A 614 4.15 -1.73 -31.68
CA ALA A 614 4.85 -0.63 -32.32
C ALA A 614 6.08 -1.15 -33.07
N ASP A 615 6.36 -0.56 -34.22
CA ASP A 615 7.56 -0.87 -35.04
C ASP A 615 7.73 -2.38 -35.33
N SER A 616 6.59 -3.02 -35.68
CA SER A 616 6.46 -4.46 -35.92
C SER A 616 6.80 -5.36 -34.72
N LYS A 617 6.84 -4.80 -33.52
CA LYS A 617 7.13 -5.53 -32.28
C LYS A 617 5.99 -5.40 -31.29
N VAL A 618 5.79 -6.45 -30.51
CA VAL A 618 5.01 -6.41 -29.29
C VAL A 618 5.95 -6.04 -28.14
N HIS A 619 5.63 -5.00 -27.40
CA HIS A 619 6.31 -4.60 -26.17
C HIS A 619 5.37 -4.79 -25.00
N LEU A 620 5.82 -5.50 -23.98
CA LEU A 620 5.15 -5.65 -22.69
C LEU A 620 5.98 -4.93 -21.63
N LEU A 621 5.36 -4.07 -20.86
CA LEU A 621 5.96 -3.43 -19.69
C LEU A 621 5.24 -3.96 -18.45
N TYR A 622 5.99 -4.48 -17.50
CA TYR A 622 5.44 -5.09 -16.28
C TYR A 622 6.42 -5.01 -15.12
N ASP A 623 5.90 -5.18 -13.93
CA ASP A 623 6.67 -5.28 -12.71
C ASP A 623 7.08 -6.73 -12.40
N SER A 624 8.14 -6.85 -11.64
CA SER A 624 8.68 -8.13 -11.17
C SER A 624 9.16 -8.00 -9.73
N VAL A 625 8.82 -8.97 -8.91
CA VAL A 625 9.41 -9.14 -7.59
C VAL A 625 10.78 -9.77 -7.75
N VAL A 626 11.83 -9.06 -7.37
CA VAL A 626 13.22 -9.53 -7.50
C VAL A 626 13.64 -10.30 -6.26
N SER A 627 13.30 -9.80 -5.10
CA SER A 627 13.55 -10.46 -3.83
C SER A 627 12.45 -10.11 -2.81
N VAL A 628 12.29 -11.02 -1.87
CA VAL A 628 11.54 -10.77 -0.66
C VAL A 628 12.50 -10.81 0.52
N ASN A 629 12.27 -9.99 1.53
CA ASN A 629 13.03 -10.03 2.76
C ASN A 629 12.68 -11.27 3.58
N GLN A 630 13.34 -11.46 4.70
CA GLN A 630 13.08 -12.58 5.62
C GLN A 630 11.62 -12.67 6.11
N LYS A 631 10.85 -11.62 5.94
CA LYS A 631 9.45 -11.47 6.34
C LYS A 631 8.45 -11.70 5.21
N ASN A 632 8.92 -12.13 4.04
CA ASN A 632 8.08 -12.27 2.85
C ASN A 632 7.49 -10.96 2.30
N GLU A 633 8.03 -9.82 2.72
CA GLU A 633 7.70 -8.53 2.11
C GLU A 633 8.58 -8.33 0.87
N ILE A 634 8.05 -7.64 -0.14
CA ILE A 634 8.85 -7.30 -1.31
C ILE A 634 10.01 -6.39 -0.87
N SER A 635 11.21 -6.90 -0.97
CA SER A 635 12.43 -6.17 -0.63
C SER A 635 13.11 -5.54 -1.83
N ALA A 636 12.85 -6.05 -3.03
CA ALA A 636 13.26 -5.40 -4.26
C ALA A 636 12.26 -5.70 -5.37
N GLY A 637 11.89 -4.67 -6.10
CA GLY A 637 11.04 -4.75 -7.30
C GLY A 637 11.79 -4.25 -8.51
N ALA A 638 11.47 -4.78 -9.68
CA ALA A 638 12.03 -4.37 -10.95
C ALA A 638 10.93 -4.04 -11.96
N VAL A 639 11.26 -3.17 -12.90
CA VAL A 639 10.47 -2.92 -14.10
C VAL A 639 11.14 -3.63 -15.27
N ARG A 640 10.38 -4.46 -15.95
CA ARG A 640 10.86 -5.29 -17.05
C ARG A 640 10.12 -4.97 -18.34
N VAL A 641 10.81 -5.16 -19.45
CA VAL A 641 10.24 -5.16 -20.80
C VAL A 641 10.49 -6.52 -21.44
N ALA A 642 9.42 -7.16 -21.91
CA ALA A 642 9.52 -8.27 -22.84
C ALA A 642 9.17 -7.79 -24.25
N THR A 643 9.96 -8.16 -25.24
CA THR A 643 9.77 -7.74 -26.63
C THR A 643 9.89 -8.92 -27.57
N ARG A 644 9.00 -9.03 -28.56
CA ARG A 644 9.15 -9.97 -29.70
C ARG A 644 8.69 -9.36 -31.00
N PHE A 645 9.15 -9.89 -32.12
CA PHE A 645 8.70 -9.50 -33.44
C PHE A 645 7.35 -10.13 -33.80
N GLY A 646 6.44 -9.32 -34.30
CA GLY A 646 5.21 -9.78 -34.95
C GLY A 646 4.23 -10.52 -34.04
N SER A 647 3.48 -11.42 -34.69
CA SER A 647 2.52 -12.33 -34.06
C SER A 647 3.10 -13.72 -33.88
N ASP A 648 4.35 -13.94 -34.27
CA ASP A 648 4.94 -15.27 -34.29
C ASP A 648 5.31 -15.78 -32.91
N ALA A 649 5.38 -17.10 -32.77
CA ALA A 649 6.02 -17.81 -31.67
C ALA A 649 7.55 -17.56 -31.59
N SER A 650 8.02 -16.40 -32.08
CA SER A 650 9.41 -15.99 -31.93
C SER A 650 9.72 -15.80 -30.44
N ALA A 651 10.92 -16.20 -30.04
CA ALA A 651 11.37 -16.09 -28.68
C ALA A 651 11.26 -14.64 -28.16
N TRP A 652 10.78 -14.50 -26.93
CA TRP A 652 10.80 -13.24 -26.22
C TRP A 652 12.23 -12.83 -25.90
N SER A 653 12.52 -11.54 -26.01
CA SER A 653 13.73 -10.92 -25.44
C SER A 653 13.33 -10.11 -24.21
N TYR A 654 14.12 -10.22 -23.16
CA TYR A 654 13.83 -9.59 -21.87
C TYR A 654 14.89 -8.55 -21.52
N GLN A 655 14.43 -7.43 -20.98
CA GLN A 655 15.29 -6.37 -20.47
C GLN A 655 14.74 -5.87 -19.16
N THR A 656 15.57 -5.80 -18.12
CA THR A 656 15.27 -5.05 -16.91
C THR A 656 15.58 -3.58 -17.16
N LEU A 657 14.56 -2.72 -17.10
CA LEU A 657 14.73 -1.29 -17.28
C LEU A 657 15.28 -0.63 -16.02
N ASP A 658 14.73 -1.03 -14.89
CA ASP A 658 15.04 -0.43 -13.59
C ASP A 658 14.86 -1.46 -12.49
N VAL A 659 15.68 -1.38 -11.45
CA VAL A 659 15.64 -2.30 -10.32
C VAL A 659 15.90 -1.55 -9.04
N SER A 660 15.12 -1.85 -8.01
CA SER A 660 15.39 -1.36 -6.66
C SER A 660 16.67 -1.98 -6.12
N THR A 661 17.53 -1.14 -5.60
CA THR A 661 18.81 -1.54 -4.97
C THR A 661 18.73 -1.50 -3.44
N ASP A 662 17.60 -1.12 -2.89
CA ASP A 662 17.37 -1.04 -1.45
C ASP A 662 16.14 -1.84 -1.03
N GLU A 663 16.18 -2.36 0.19
CA GLU A 663 15.18 -3.27 0.75
C GLU A 663 13.81 -2.60 1.06
N ALA A 664 13.63 -1.36 0.68
CA ALA A 664 12.44 -0.60 1.04
C ALA A 664 11.79 0.08 -0.16
N SER A 665 12.25 -0.18 -1.37
CA SER A 665 11.70 0.43 -2.57
C SER A 665 11.16 -0.62 -3.53
N VAL A 666 10.00 -0.35 -4.12
CA VAL A 666 9.39 -1.17 -5.17
C VAL A 666 9.28 -0.34 -6.43
N PHE A 667 9.86 -0.83 -7.51
CA PHE A 667 9.75 -0.21 -8.82
C PHE A 667 8.73 -0.95 -9.69
N GLY A 668 7.94 -0.20 -10.46
CA GLY A 668 6.89 -0.75 -11.29
C GLY A 668 5.54 -0.89 -10.60
N TYR A 669 5.35 -0.25 -9.46
CA TYR A 669 4.06 -0.30 -8.75
C TYR A 669 2.88 0.19 -9.61
N ASP A 670 3.13 0.94 -10.65
CA ASP A 670 2.24 1.25 -11.76
C ASP A 670 3.06 1.51 -13.02
N VAL A 671 2.55 1.15 -14.18
CA VAL A 671 3.26 1.24 -15.46
C VAL A 671 2.38 1.79 -16.56
N ALA A 672 2.99 2.52 -17.50
CA ALA A 672 2.34 3.01 -18.70
C ALA A 672 3.25 2.91 -19.93
N LEU A 673 2.67 2.56 -21.08
CA LEU A 673 3.32 2.55 -22.39
C LEU A 673 2.58 3.43 -23.38
N ALA A 674 3.31 4.19 -24.18
CA ALA A 674 2.73 4.93 -25.30
C ALA A 674 3.74 5.13 -26.43
N LYS A 675 3.25 5.24 -27.67
CA LYS A 675 4.08 5.68 -28.80
C LYS A 675 4.21 7.21 -28.78
N VAL A 676 5.45 7.71 -28.72
CA VAL A 676 5.78 9.13 -28.63
C VAL A 676 6.84 9.45 -29.67
N ASN A 677 6.50 10.32 -30.64
CA ASN A 677 7.42 10.76 -31.69
C ASN A 677 8.12 9.62 -32.47
N GLY A 678 7.42 8.54 -32.71
CA GLY A 678 7.95 7.38 -33.43
C GLY A 678 8.64 6.33 -32.60
N ASP A 679 8.87 6.55 -31.32
CA ASP A 679 9.47 5.63 -30.37
C ASP A 679 8.47 5.21 -29.27
N VAL A 680 8.79 4.23 -28.44
CA VAL A 680 7.96 3.78 -27.33
C VAL A 680 8.50 4.36 -26.03
N MET A 681 7.66 5.14 -25.34
CA MET A 681 7.93 5.64 -24.00
C MET A 681 7.33 4.68 -22.98
N ALA A 682 8.15 4.23 -22.04
CA ALA A 682 7.77 3.55 -20.84
C ALA A 682 7.81 4.52 -19.65
N ALA A 683 6.80 4.47 -18.77
CA ALA A 683 6.81 5.20 -17.51
C ALA A 683 6.38 4.26 -16.38
N TRP A 684 6.94 4.48 -15.18
CA TRP A 684 6.66 3.68 -14.02
C TRP A 684 6.76 4.49 -12.72
N LEU A 685 6.05 4.03 -11.72
CA LEU A 685 6.16 4.55 -10.37
C LEU A 685 7.23 3.76 -9.61
N ALA A 686 8.18 4.48 -9.01
CA ALA A 686 9.09 3.97 -8.00
C ALA A 686 8.60 4.47 -6.64
N THR A 687 8.14 3.55 -5.78
CA THR A 687 7.58 3.89 -4.47
C THR A 687 8.38 3.23 -3.35
N SER A 688 8.34 3.81 -2.16
CA SER A 688 8.92 3.23 -0.97
C SER A 688 7.88 2.42 -0.21
N THR A 689 8.27 1.23 0.27
CA THR A 689 7.48 0.41 1.19
C THR A 689 7.90 0.60 2.65
N ALA A 690 8.98 1.37 2.89
CA ALA A 690 9.43 1.69 4.23
C ALA A 690 8.50 2.68 4.91
N ALA A 691 8.40 2.60 6.23
CA ALA A 691 7.77 3.62 7.05
C ALA A 691 8.50 4.97 6.98
N PHE A 692 9.72 4.97 6.50
CA PHE A 692 10.46 6.19 6.13
C PHE A 692 10.14 6.52 4.68
N PRO A 693 9.34 7.55 4.37
CA PRO A 693 9.01 7.86 2.99
C PRO A 693 10.24 8.37 2.26
N LYS A 694 10.87 7.49 1.47
CA LYS A 694 11.58 8.01 0.30
C LYS A 694 10.51 8.63 -0.60
N PRO A 695 10.76 9.82 -1.15
CA PRO A 695 9.78 10.44 -2.02
C PRO A 695 9.50 9.52 -3.20
N ASP A 696 8.23 9.28 -3.48
CA ASP A 696 7.83 8.58 -4.67
C ASP A 696 8.39 9.27 -5.92
N GLN A 697 8.77 8.50 -6.92
CA GLN A 697 9.33 9.01 -8.16
C GLN A 697 8.55 8.47 -9.34
N ILE A 698 8.18 9.36 -10.25
CA ILE A 698 7.79 8.97 -11.58
C ILE A 698 9.06 8.91 -12.42
N ARG A 699 9.31 7.75 -13.00
CA ARG A 699 10.44 7.47 -13.87
C ARG A 699 9.93 7.16 -15.27
N TRP A 700 10.71 7.50 -16.27
CA TRP A 700 10.38 7.20 -17.66
C TRP A 700 11.63 7.03 -18.50
N ALA A 701 11.49 6.29 -19.58
CA ALA A 701 12.53 6.11 -20.60
C ALA A 701 11.90 5.90 -21.97
N MET A 702 12.65 6.26 -23.02
CA MET A 702 12.38 5.79 -24.37
C MET A 702 13.02 4.40 -24.52
N LEU A 703 12.30 3.44 -25.11
CA LEU A 703 12.81 2.06 -25.27
C LEU A 703 13.87 1.91 -26.35
N SER A 704 14.10 2.96 -27.14
CA SER A 704 15.23 3.01 -28.09
C SER A 704 16.58 3.06 -27.36
N THR A 705 17.60 2.53 -28.00
CA THR A 705 18.97 2.54 -27.48
C THR A 705 19.72 3.82 -27.87
N PRO A 706 20.57 4.38 -26.97
CA PRO A 706 20.84 3.91 -25.60
C PRO A 706 19.72 4.26 -24.63
N LEU A 707 19.37 3.30 -23.75
CA LEU A 707 18.37 3.52 -22.70
C LEU A 707 18.87 4.58 -21.71
N THR A 708 18.09 5.64 -21.52
CA THR A 708 18.36 6.66 -20.52
C THR A 708 17.12 6.88 -19.66
N ILE A 709 17.22 6.54 -18.38
CA ILE A 709 16.13 6.71 -17.42
C ILE A 709 16.11 8.17 -16.95
N SER A 710 14.99 8.82 -17.15
CA SER A 710 14.67 10.10 -16.56
C SER A 710 13.79 9.87 -15.33
N ARG A 711 13.95 10.71 -14.31
CA ARG A 711 13.20 10.60 -13.05
C ARG A 711 12.78 11.96 -12.54
N MET A 712 11.60 12.03 -11.96
CA MET A 712 11.09 13.20 -11.27
C MET A 712 10.65 12.79 -9.88
N THR A 713 11.25 13.42 -8.88
CA THR A 713 10.82 13.25 -7.50
C THR A 713 9.48 13.93 -7.30
N THR A 714 8.50 13.19 -6.85
CA THR A 714 7.15 13.67 -6.64
C THR A 714 6.89 14.06 -5.19
N GLU A 715 7.90 14.05 -4.33
CA GLU A 715 7.90 14.31 -2.89
C GLU A 715 6.49 14.45 -2.28
N ASN A 716 5.99 13.38 -1.63
CA ASN A 716 4.65 13.32 -1.02
C ASN A 716 3.46 13.39 -2.00
N PHE A 717 3.66 13.23 -3.30
CA PHE A 717 2.59 13.22 -4.30
C PHE A 717 2.19 11.83 -4.77
N GLY A 718 3.12 10.89 -4.80
CA GLY A 718 2.82 9.54 -5.18
C GLY A 718 2.15 8.79 -4.03
N ALA A 719 1.05 8.14 -4.34
CA ALA A 719 0.50 7.10 -3.51
C ALA A 719 0.43 5.83 -4.36
N PRO A 720 0.49 4.64 -3.77
CA PRO A 720 0.16 3.41 -4.47
C PRO A 720 -1.16 3.56 -5.22
N GLY A 721 -1.18 3.26 -6.53
CA GLY A 721 -2.34 3.48 -7.39
C GLY A 721 -2.31 4.81 -8.15
N ALA A 722 -1.11 5.28 -8.52
CA ALA A 722 -0.94 6.52 -9.28
C ALA A 722 -1.61 6.50 -10.67
N TYR A 723 -1.89 5.33 -11.24
CA TYR A 723 -2.59 5.14 -12.51
C TYR A 723 -2.04 6.01 -13.63
N LEU A 724 -0.81 5.72 -14.01
CA LEU A 724 -0.08 6.47 -15.01
C LEU A 724 -0.73 6.39 -16.39
N SER A 725 -0.76 7.50 -17.12
CA SER A 725 -1.11 7.54 -18.54
C SER A 725 -0.28 8.57 -19.29
N ILE A 726 0.09 8.27 -20.54
CA ILE A 726 1.03 9.06 -21.33
C ILE A 726 0.32 9.61 -22.57
N ASP A 727 0.50 10.92 -22.86
CA ASP A 727 0.23 11.50 -24.17
C ASP A 727 1.33 12.50 -24.54
N GLY A 728 2.13 12.16 -25.55
CA GLY A 728 3.27 12.96 -25.98
C GLY A 728 4.27 13.20 -24.84
N LYS A 729 4.45 14.45 -24.44
CA LYS A 729 5.37 14.84 -23.35
C LYS A 729 4.70 14.88 -21.97
N THR A 730 3.45 14.50 -21.88
CA THR A 730 2.67 14.60 -20.64
C THR A 730 2.45 13.22 -20.06
N ILE A 731 2.88 13.02 -18.80
CA ILE A 731 2.48 11.89 -17.98
C ILE A 731 1.44 12.40 -16.99
N VAL A 732 0.25 11.80 -16.98
CA VAL A 732 -0.79 12.10 -16.00
C VAL A 732 -0.80 11.01 -14.94
N PHE A 733 -1.02 11.39 -13.71
CA PHE A 733 -1.05 10.48 -12.57
C PHE A 733 -1.95 11.01 -11.46
N ASN A 734 -2.45 10.11 -10.64
CA ASN A 734 -3.13 10.49 -9.41
C ASN A 734 -2.08 10.85 -8.35
N CYS A 735 -2.18 12.06 -7.82
CA CYS A 735 -1.35 12.58 -6.76
C CYS A 735 -2.20 12.72 -5.48
N GLN A 736 -2.25 11.65 -4.69
CA GLN A 736 -3.20 11.46 -3.60
C GLN A 736 -4.66 11.45 -4.13
N ASP A 737 -5.53 12.32 -3.63
CA ASP A 737 -6.92 12.49 -4.07
C ASP A 737 -7.11 13.50 -5.22
N ARG A 738 -6.03 13.82 -5.95
CA ARG A 738 -5.99 14.84 -7.01
C ARG A 738 -5.44 14.26 -8.30
N LEU A 739 -5.60 15.00 -9.39
CA LEU A 739 -5.02 14.65 -10.67
C LEU A 739 -3.89 15.62 -11.02
N CYS A 740 -2.70 15.06 -11.28
CA CYS A 740 -1.50 15.80 -11.66
C CYS A 740 -1.06 15.49 -13.09
N ALA A 741 -0.36 16.44 -13.69
CA ALA A 741 0.32 16.26 -14.97
C ALA A 741 1.79 16.63 -14.83
N LEU A 742 2.66 15.75 -15.33
CA LEU A 742 4.10 15.93 -15.39
C LEU A 742 4.51 16.23 -16.85
N ASP A 743 5.20 17.32 -17.08
CA ASP A 743 5.80 17.68 -18.36
C ASP A 743 7.23 17.10 -18.46
N THR A 744 7.40 16.03 -19.21
CA THR A 744 8.68 15.32 -19.36
C THR A 744 9.75 16.13 -20.09
N SER A 745 9.42 17.26 -20.70
CA SER A 745 10.40 18.16 -21.31
C SER A 745 11.16 19.03 -20.30
N LYS A 746 10.65 19.15 -19.06
CA LYS A 746 11.23 19.95 -17.98
C LYS A 746 11.98 19.04 -16.99
N LYS A 747 13.09 18.47 -17.43
CA LYS A 747 13.80 17.40 -16.72
C LYS A 747 14.47 17.78 -15.38
N THR A 748 14.69 19.07 -15.13
CA THR A 748 15.57 19.54 -14.04
C THR A 748 14.87 20.30 -12.93
N ASP A 749 13.61 20.65 -13.09
CA ASP A 749 12.86 21.40 -12.08
C ASP A 749 11.51 20.74 -11.82
N GLY A 750 11.47 19.88 -10.77
CA GLY A 750 10.27 19.16 -10.37
C GLY A 750 9.07 20.06 -10.11
N GLN A 751 9.30 21.23 -9.52
CA GLN A 751 8.26 22.21 -9.24
C GLN A 751 7.66 22.78 -10.53
N ALA A 752 8.48 23.05 -11.56
CA ALA A 752 8.00 23.56 -12.85
C ALA A 752 7.42 22.47 -13.77
N ALA A 753 7.79 21.22 -13.55
CA ALA A 753 7.35 20.09 -14.37
C ALA A 753 5.99 19.54 -13.96
N ILE A 754 5.63 19.59 -12.67
CA ILE A 754 4.40 19.04 -12.14
C ILE A 754 3.39 20.16 -11.88
N ARG A 755 2.15 19.94 -12.32
CA ARG A 755 1.03 20.79 -11.97
C ARG A 755 -0.21 19.99 -11.60
N LEU A 756 -1.02 20.51 -10.71
CA LEU A 756 -2.34 19.97 -10.44
C LEU A 756 -3.27 20.42 -11.58
N VAL A 757 -3.86 19.47 -12.26
CA VAL A 757 -4.84 19.74 -13.34
C VAL A 757 -6.27 19.76 -12.82
N ARG A 758 -6.49 19.12 -11.65
CA ARG A 758 -7.72 19.22 -10.86
C ARG A 758 -7.31 19.35 -9.38
N SER A 759 -7.70 20.45 -8.75
CA SER A 759 -7.31 20.80 -7.39
C SER A 759 -8.33 20.42 -6.32
N ASN A 760 -9.53 20.03 -6.70
CA ASN A 760 -10.59 19.66 -5.76
C ASN A 760 -10.64 18.15 -5.60
N GLN A 761 -11.01 17.70 -4.40
CA GLN A 761 -11.22 16.29 -3.98
C GLN A 761 -12.25 15.52 -4.84
N GLU A 762 -12.46 15.93 -6.07
CA GLU A 762 -13.41 15.35 -7.02
C GLU A 762 -12.80 14.25 -7.90
N ALA A 763 -11.47 14.16 -7.96
CA ALA A 763 -10.80 13.11 -8.72
C ALA A 763 -10.54 11.93 -7.80
N GLU A 764 -11.25 10.82 -8.01
CA GLU A 764 -10.95 9.57 -7.35
C GLU A 764 -9.73 8.91 -8.02
N PRO A 765 -8.86 8.20 -7.27
CA PRO A 765 -7.76 7.42 -7.85
C PRO A 765 -8.35 6.30 -8.72
N THR A 766 -8.30 6.48 -10.03
CA THR A 766 -8.88 5.55 -11.00
C THR A 766 -8.00 5.51 -12.24
N GLN A 767 -8.12 4.43 -13.00
CA GLN A 767 -7.47 4.32 -14.30
C GLN A 767 -7.90 5.50 -15.19
N SER A 768 -6.96 6.04 -15.97
CA SER A 768 -7.23 7.10 -16.94
C SER A 768 -6.76 6.70 -18.33
N ALA A 769 -7.36 7.27 -19.37
CA ALA A 769 -7.00 6.98 -20.74
C ALA A 769 -7.12 8.23 -21.62
N TRP A 770 -6.20 8.40 -22.57
CA TRP A 770 -6.25 9.49 -23.53
C TRP A 770 -7.09 9.17 -24.75
N ILE A 771 -7.84 10.14 -25.22
CA ILE A 771 -8.69 10.00 -26.41
C ILE A 771 -8.67 11.27 -27.26
N SER A 772 -8.81 11.11 -28.57
CA SER A 772 -8.88 12.22 -29.50
C SER A 772 -10.29 12.34 -30.10
N ILE A 773 -10.93 13.50 -29.95
CA ILE A 773 -12.23 13.80 -30.52
C ILE A 773 -12.07 15.01 -31.43
N ASN A 774 -12.31 14.85 -32.72
CA ASN A 774 -12.16 15.93 -33.73
C ASN A 774 -10.80 16.65 -33.63
N LYS A 775 -9.72 15.86 -33.51
CA LYS A 775 -8.32 16.31 -33.36
C LYS A 775 -8.00 17.04 -32.04
N VAL A 776 -8.93 17.10 -31.10
CA VAL A 776 -8.70 17.63 -29.77
C VAL A 776 -8.48 16.46 -28.81
N LYS A 777 -7.42 16.54 -28.02
CA LYS A 777 -7.08 15.54 -26.99
C LYS A 777 -7.89 15.76 -25.72
N TYR A 778 -8.34 14.68 -25.12
CA TYR A 778 -9.03 14.65 -23.83
C TYR A 778 -8.48 13.49 -23.01
N LEU A 779 -8.43 13.68 -21.71
CA LEU A 779 -8.20 12.60 -20.75
C LEU A 779 -9.58 12.11 -20.23
N LEU A 780 -9.75 10.80 -20.22
CA LEU A 780 -10.86 10.13 -19.54
C LEU A 780 -10.45 9.87 -18.09
N ALA A 781 -11.24 10.31 -17.16
CA ALA A 781 -11.01 10.08 -15.72
C ALA A 781 -12.35 10.15 -14.96
N THR A 782 -12.38 9.61 -13.76
CA THR A 782 -13.51 9.76 -12.83
C THR A 782 -13.45 11.14 -12.17
N VAL A 783 -14.55 11.86 -12.22
CA VAL A 783 -14.75 13.15 -11.56
C VAL A 783 -16.07 13.12 -10.84
N SER A 784 -16.07 13.34 -9.52
CA SER A 784 -17.28 13.28 -8.67
C SER A 784 -18.11 12.01 -8.91
N LYS A 785 -17.45 10.85 -8.90
CA LYS A 785 -18.04 9.51 -9.15
C LYS A 785 -18.73 9.36 -10.51
N LYS A 786 -18.28 10.08 -11.52
CA LYS A 786 -18.82 10.05 -12.87
C LYS A 786 -17.70 10.02 -13.90
N LEU A 787 -17.87 9.26 -14.97
CA LEU A 787 -16.92 9.26 -16.08
C LEU A 787 -16.96 10.59 -16.82
N ALA A 788 -15.81 11.25 -16.93
CA ALA A 788 -15.67 12.57 -17.52
C ALA A 788 -14.56 12.64 -18.59
N LEU A 789 -14.72 13.57 -19.50
CA LEU A 789 -13.70 14.05 -20.44
C LEU A 789 -13.05 15.31 -19.85
N LEU A 790 -11.75 15.29 -19.65
CA LEU A 790 -10.96 16.43 -19.22
C LEU A 790 -10.21 17.01 -20.40
N LYS A 791 -10.43 18.28 -20.69
CA LYS A 791 -9.71 19.01 -21.76
C LYS A 791 -8.50 19.71 -21.16
N PRO A 792 -7.26 19.38 -21.61
CA PRO A 792 -6.03 20.07 -21.20
C PRO A 792 -6.01 21.57 -21.46
#